data_c62e0a9099f86be2aa23370b061c89ab
#
_entry.id   c62e0a9099f86be2aa23370b061c89ab
#
_cell.length_a   1.000
_cell.length_b   1.000
_cell.length_c   1.000
_cell.angle_alpha   90.00
_cell.angle_beta   90.00
_cell.angle_gamma   90.00
#
_symmetry.space_group_name_H-M   'P 1'
#
loop_
_entity.id
_entity.type
_entity.pdbx_description
1 polymer ?
#
loop_
_entity_poly.entity_id
_entity_poly.type
_entity_poly.pdbx_seq_one_letter_code
_entity_poly.pdbx_strand_id
1 'polypeptide(L)'
;MGVHRFAVLLWRDFSGQYAGCAVEDPEGSAAAGPTRSSVLEQIKDYYTWVYKREPWRQAPEQQDAELTQFKVQVRPEYGDEKGRLFPSEPVGLLVACVHGKVGGGVMYGSVPRLGVSFHYQEGDKLKETVTHYVQRALKGRTTAEVAALLPPQQVELEEVLVSVPREARKPTEGPRVKTLEGVADPISSRRYRSGFSRAWEREAEVARLTAMLGSRGTNVILVGPAGVGKTTVLVEAARKAQETLAEGEEGEEEKGNVARVWLTSGPRLIAGMQYLGQWQERVEKVVGELSEIGGILCVERLLDVVLSGSRDPAAGIGAYLAPYLQRGELRLVAEATAEELDACRRLLPSIVDACQIVHVGAMGQAQALEVLEQVGKVLGQQVKVVMEPAAAPLIYRLFHRFEPYRPMPGAATAFLGEVFDLAVSRRQKRLDGARVDEGLVREAFIRRTGLPEWLLRDEVTVDRERVLADFGKRVIGQAAGRAAAADVLLTFKAGMNDPGRPLGVLLFAGPTGVGKTEMAKALAGYLFGNSGEGRGAEKGRLVRLDMSEYSGPGAAERFLGPPEGEPSELVRRVRQQPFCVVLLDEIEKASPEVFDLLLGVFDEGRLTDRYGRLTTFRSAVVIMTSNLGATAGEAFGLSKVSGKTYASEIAAHFRPEFFNRIDAVVTFEALGREAMVQIAEKELREVAGREGLAARAVRLTWTAGVVEKLLEEGFDARYGARPLQRAVETLVVTPLAKLLAGRALGKGTVFLEVSDGAIGLRFEPE
;
A
#
# COMPACT_ATOMS: atom_id res chain seq x y z
N MET A 1 -30.47 38.02 -15.98
CA MET A 1 -29.58 36.84 -16.16
C MET A 1 -28.46 37.32 -17.08
N GLY A 2 -27.19 37.16 -16.67
CA GLY A 2 -26.03 37.28 -17.53
C GLY A 2 -25.72 35.92 -18.17
N VAL A 3 -25.16 35.93 -19.38
CA VAL A 3 -24.67 34.69 -20.02
C VAL A 3 -23.13 34.76 -19.99
N HIS A 4 -22.51 33.80 -19.34
CA HIS A 4 -21.06 33.68 -19.29
C HIS A 4 -20.60 32.55 -20.23
N ARG A 5 -19.48 32.79 -20.91
CA ARG A 5 -18.85 31.83 -21.81
C ARG A 5 -17.66 31.19 -21.12
N PHE A 6 -17.58 29.85 -21.21
CA PHE A 6 -16.47 29.08 -20.69
C PHE A 6 -15.82 28.30 -21.81
N ALA A 7 -14.51 28.46 -21.94
CA ALA A 7 -13.72 27.65 -22.85
C ALA A 7 -13.55 26.25 -22.29
N VAL A 8 -13.87 25.24 -23.08
CA VAL A 8 -13.84 23.83 -22.70
C VAL A 8 -12.91 23.08 -23.63
N LEU A 9 -11.89 22.44 -23.05
CA LEU A 9 -11.03 21.52 -23.78
C LEU A 9 -11.69 20.13 -23.83
N LEU A 10 -11.93 19.63 -25.03
CA LEU A 10 -12.49 18.30 -25.28
C LEU A 10 -11.47 17.41 -25.95
N TRP A 11 -11.47 16.12 -25.61
CA TRP A 11 -10.66 15.09 -26.29
C TRP A 11 -11.35 13.73 -26.27
N ARG A 12 -10.88 12.85 -27.14
CA ARG A 12 -11.23 11.42 -27.07
C ARG A 12 -10.14 10.67 -26.32
N ASP A 13 -10.54 9.85 -25.36
CA ASP A 13 -9.63 8.93 -24.70
C ASP A 13 -9.33 7.68 -25.56
N PHE A 14 -8.43 6.83 -25.08
CA PHE A 14 -8.04 5.61 -25.78
C PHE A 14 -9.18 4.57 -25.90
N SER A 15 -10.24 4.70 -25.14
CA SER A 15 -11.46 3.88 -25.21
C SER A 15 -12.45 4.39 -26.24
N GLY A 16 -12.21 5.55 -26.85
CA GLY A 16 -13.07 6.23 -27.80
C GLY A 16 -14.17 7.06 -27.13
N GLN A 17 -14.19 7.19 -25.80
CA GLN A 17 -15.09 8.07 -25.07
C GLN A 17 -14.61 9.53 -25.13
N TYR A 18 -15.56 10.45 -25.03
CA TYR A 18 -15.22 11.86 -24.89
C TYR A 18 -14.95 12.19 -23.44
N ALA A 19 -13.90 12.97 -23.20
CA ALA A 19 -13.60 13.61 -21.94
C ALA A 19 -13.35 15.09 -22.16
N GLY A 20 -13.51 15.90 -21.14
CA GLY A 20 -13.27 17.33 -21.24
C GLY A 20 -13.26 18.01 -19.88
N CYS A 21 -12.75 19.24 -19.87
CA CYS A 21 -12.77 20.11 -18.71
C CYS A 21 -12.79 21.59 -19.16
N ALA A 22 -13.33 22.46 -18.32
CA ALA A 22 -13.19 23.89 -18.54
C ALA A 22 -11.75 24.32 -18.25
N VAL A 23 -11.27 25.27 -19.02
CA VAL A 23 -9.87 25.73 -18.98
C VAL A 23 -9.51 26.41 -17.67
N GLU A 24 -10.47 27.05 -17.03
CA GLU A 24 -10.28 27.82 -15.79
C GLU A 24 -10.34 26.96 -14.52
N ASP A 25 -11.04 25.82 -14.58
CA ASP A 25 -11.17 24.88 -13.45
C ASP A 25 -11.07 23.45 -13.99
N PRO A 26 -9.88 23.01 -14.43
CA PRO A 26 -9.74 21.71 -15.09
C PRO A 26 -10.07 20.52 -14.20
N GLU A 27 -9.78 20.64 -12.90
CA GLU A 27 -10.03 19.54 -11.92
C GLU A 27 -11.48 19.52 -11.47
N GLY A 28 -12.08 20.67 -11.17
CA GLY A 28 -13.46 20.78 -10.70
C GLY A 28 -14.50 20.44 -11.76
N SER A 29 -14.25 20.85 -13.01
CA SER A 29 -15.17 20.69 -14.14
C SER A 29 -14.93 19.43 -14.98
N ALA A 30 -13.99 18.56 -14.60
CA ALA A 30 -13.67 17.36 -15.38
C ALA A 30 -14.89 16.46 -15.58
N ALA A 31 -15.18 16.12 -16.83
CA ALA A 31 -16.34 15.32 -17.23
C ALA A 31 -15.94 14.29 -18.29
N ALA A 32 -16.64 13.17 -18.33
CA ALA A 32 -16.48 12.14 -19.36
C ALA A 32 -17.84 11.54 -19.75
N GLY A 33 -17.98 11.12 -21.01
CA GLY A 33 -19.23 10.55 -21.49
C GLY A 33 -19.14 9.97 -22.90
N PRO A 34 -20.18 9.26 -23.33
CA PRO A 34 -20.18 8.58 -24.61
C PRO A 34 -20.27 9.53 -25.82
N THR A 35 -20.72 10.76 -25.62
CA THR A 35 -20.86 11.75 -26.68
C THR A 35 -20.29 13.11 -26.23
N ARG A 36 -19.87 13.91 -27.21
CA ARG A 36 -19.45 15.29 -27.03
C ARG A 36 -20.49 16.14 -26.28
N SER A 37 -21.75 16.03 -26.69
CA SER A 37 -22.87 16.76 -26.07
C SER A 37 -23.05 16.40 -24.60
N SER A 38 -22.90 15.13 -24.24
CA SER A 38 -23.01 14.68 -22.86
C SER A 38 -21.94 15.28 -21.94
N VAL A 39 -20.70 15.45 -22.45
CA VAL A 39 -19.60 16.07 -21.67
C VAL A 39 -19.85 17.56 -21.50
N LEU A 40 -20.25 18.26 -22.56
CA LEU A 40 -20.57 19.69 -22.51
C LEU A 40 -21.75 19.99 -21.57
N GLU A 41 -22.77 19.13 -21.55
CA GLU A 41 -23.91 19.25 -20.65
C GLU A 41 -23.50 19.08 -19.19
N GLN A 42 -22.67 18.07 -18.87
CA GLN A 42 -22.15 17.88 -17.53
C GLN A 42 -21.33 19.10 -17.04
N ILE A 43 -20.50 19.68 -17.89
CA ILE A 43 -19.73 20.88 -17.56
C ILE A 43 -20.65 22.07 -17.37
N LYS A 44 -21.68 22.23 -18.20
CA LYS A 44 -22.70 23.26 -18.06
C LYS A 44 -23.46 23.13 -16.74
N ASP A 45 -23.88 21.91 -16.39
CA ASP A 45 -24.57 21.63 -15.14
C ASP A 45 -23.68 21.91 -13.93
N TYR A 46 -22.38 21.57 -14.01
CA TYR A 46 -21.41 21.93 -13.00
C TYR A 46 -21.35 23.44 -12.75
N TYR A 47 -21.19 24.27 -13.79
CA TYR A 47 -21.15 25.70 -13.63
C TYR A 47 -22.50 26.29 -13.24
N THR A 48 -23.61 25.76 -13.74
CA THR A 48 -24.94 26.16 -13.29
C THR A 48 -25.11 25.93 -11.79
N TRP A 49 -24.62 24.81 -11.29
CA TRP A 49 -24.62 24.51 -9.87
C TRP A 49 -23.66 25.43 -9.08
N VAL A 50 -22.44 25.66 -9.57
CA VAL A 50 -21.48 26.58 -8.96
C VAL A 50 -22.07 27.98 -8.80
N TYR A 51 -22.61 28.57 -9.88
CA TYR A 51 -23.16 29.92 -9.84
C TYR A 51 -24.51 30.05 -9.12
N LYS A 52 -25.25 28.97 -9.02
CA LYS A 52 -26.44 28.95 -8.15
C LYS A 52 -26.04 29.03 -6.67
N ARG A 53 -24.88 28.50 -6.32
CA ARG A 53 -24.36 28.48 -4.96
C ARG A 53 -23.44 29.68 -4.65
N GLU A 54 -22.69 30.12 -5.64
CA GLU A 54 -21.75 31.24 -5.57
C GLU A 54 -22.10 32.27 -6.64
N PRO A 55 -23.27 32.95 -6.55
CA PRO A 55 -23.72 33.86 -7.59
C PRO A 55 -22.83 35.10 -7.73
N TRP A 56 -21.93 35.36 -6.78
CA TRP A 56 -20.93 36.42 -6.78
C TRP A 56 -19.60 36.06 -7.44
N ARG A 57 -19.41 34.79 -7.81
CA ARG A 57 -18.15 34.34 -8.46
C ARG A 57 -17.98 35.10 -9.78
N GLN A 58 -16.85 35.76 -9.92
CA GLN A 58 -16.54 36.47 -11.16
C GLN A 58 -16.45 35.49 -12.33
N ALA A 59 -17.06 35.86 -13.44
CA ALA A 59 -16.89 35.12 -14.68
C ALA A 59 -15.44 35.26 -15.15
N PRO A 60 -14.91 34.24 -15.81
CA PRO A 60 -13.57 34.38 -16.41
C PRO A 60 -13.56 35.52 -17.45
N GLU A 61 -12.53 36.32 -17.34
CA GLU A 61 -12.32 37.48 -18.27
C GLU A 61 -11.65 37.06 -19.59
N GLN A 62 -11.60 35.73 -19.88
CA GLN A 62 -10.97 35.26 -21.11
C GLN A 62 -11.77 35.66 -22.34
N GLN A 63 -11.16 36.50 -23.17
CA GLN A 63 -11.66 36.82 -24.50
C GLN A 63 -10.80 36.10 -25.53
N ASP A 64 -11.45 35.55 -26.55
CA ASP A 64 -10.81 34.93 -27.71
C ASP A 64 -9.82 33.79 -27.35
N ALA A 65 -10.32 32.74 -26.66
CA ALA A 65 -9.52 31.57 -26.32
C ALA A 65 -9.14 30.79 -27.60
N GLU A 66 -7.84 30.56 -27.76
CA GLU A 66 -7.27 29.79 -28.88
C GLU A 66 -6.57 28.52 -28.38
N LEU A 67 -6.68 27.46 -29.16
CA LEU A 67 -6.00 26.20 -28.89
C LEU A 67 -4.76 26.07 -29.75
N THR A 68 -3.61 25.96 -29.12
CA THR A 68 -2.34 25.66 -29.82
C THR A 68 -1.68 24.42 -29.23
N GLN A 69 -1.17 23.56 -30.10
CA GLN A 69 -0.45 22.36 -29.68
C GLN A 69 1.06 22.56 -29.83
N PHE A 70 1.81 22.21 -28.79
CA PHE A 70 3.27 22.32 -28.77
C PHE A 70 3.91 20.97 -28.53
N LYS A 71 4.98 20.67 -29.27
CA LYS A 71 5.84 19.53 -28.99
C LYS A 71 6.91 19.97 -27.97
N VAL A 72 6.82 19.49 -26.74
CA VAL A 72 7.74 19.78 -25.64
C VAL A 72 8.60 18.56 -25.35
N GLN A 73 9.91 18.75 -25.25
CA GLN A 73 10.83 17.70 -24.82
C GLN A 73 10.83 17.61 -23.28
N VAL A 74 10.51 16.46 -22.76
CA VAL A 74 10.51 16.14 -21.34
C VAL A 74 11.43 14.97 -21.06
N ARG A 75 12.02 14.91 -19.87
CA ARG A 75 12.86 13.79 -19.43
C ARG A 75 12.20 13.12 -18.24
N PRO A 76 11.42 12.06 -18.48
CA PRO A 76 10.87 11.26 -17.40
C PRO A 76 11.98 10.54 -16.61
N GLU A 77 11.67 10.14 -15.40
CA GLU A 77 12.56 9.35 -14.57
C GLU A 77 12.11 7.88 -14.55
N TYR A 78 13.04 6.95 -14.45
CA TYR A 78 12.73 5.55 -14.22
C TYR A 78 13.50 5.05 -12.99
N GLY A 79 12.85 4.19 -12.21
CA GLY A 79 13.46 3.57 -11.05
C GLY A 79 14.16 2.26 -11.41
N ASP A 80 15.35 2.04 -10.88
CA ASP A 80 15.98 0.72 -10.87
C ASP A 80 15.35 -0.21 -9.83
N GLU A 81 15.77 -1.46 -9.81
CA GLU A 81 15.31 -2.45 -8.82
C GLU A 81 15.66 -2.07 -7.36
N LYS A 82 16.51 -1.06 -7.17
CA LYS A 82 16.94 -0.52 -5.88
C LYS A 82 16.25 0.80 -5.52
N GLY A 83 15.27 1.24 -6.32
CA GLY A 83 14.50 2.46 -6.08
C GLY A 83 15.24 3.76 -6.40
N ARG A 84 16.38 3.72 -7.09
CA ARG A 84 17.08 4.92 -7.55
C ARG A 84 16.43 5.44 -8.82
N LEU A 85 16.19 6.75 -8.87
CA LEU A 85 15.62 7.42 -10.03
C LEU A 85 16.73 7.87 -10.98
N PHE A 86 16.60 7.52 -12.24
CA PHE A 86 17.50 7.91 -13.32
C PHE A 86 16.71 8.65 -14.40
N PRO A 87 17.24 9.74 -14.96
CA PRO A 87 16.61 10.41 -16.07
C PRO A 87 16.62 9.51 -17.31
N SER A 88 15.46 9.39 -17.97
CA SER A 88 15.34 8.69 -19.24
C SER A 88 15.83 9.54 -20.41
N GLU A 89 15.87 8.98 -21.61
CA GLU A 89 16.04 9.77 -22.81
C GLU A 89 14.90 10.79 -22.98
N PRO A 90 15.16 11.94 -23.61
CA PRO A 90 14.14 12.96 -23.84
C PRO A 90 13.00 12.41 -24.69
N VAL A 91 11.78 12.53 -24.22
CA VAL A 91 10.57 12.14 -24.94
C VAL A 91 9.84 13.39 -25.42
N GLY A 92 9.43 13.42 -26.66
CA GLY A 92 8.62 14.51 -27.23
C GLY A 92 7.15 14.33 -26.86
N LEU A 93 6.66 15.16 -25.94
CA LEU A 93 5.25 15.20 -25.53
C LEU A 93 4.52 16.28 -26.33
N LEU A 94 3.40 15.92 -26.96
CA LEU A 94 2.51 16.88 -27.59
C LEU A 94 1.56 17.43 -26.53
N VAL A 95 1.57 18.76 -26.31
CA VAL A 95 0.83 19.43 -25.25
C VAL A 95 -0.16 20.40 -25.85
N ALA A 96 -1.42 20.29 -25.46
CA ALA A 96 -2.48 21.22 -25.82
C ALA A 96 -2.49 22.40 -24.81
N CYS A 97 -2.24 23.60 -25.30
CA CYS A 97 -2.30 24.83 -24.54
C CYS A 97 -3.46 25.69 -25.04
N VAL A 98 -4.32 26.10 -24.13
CA VAL A 98 -5.35 27.12 -24.41
C VAL A 98 -4.83 28.46 -23.93
N HIS A 99 -4.90 29.48 -24.78
CA HIS A 99 -4.43 30.81 -24.45
C HIS A 99 -5.41 31.88 -24.96
N GLY A 100 -5.38 33.05 -24.34
CA GLY A 100 -6.29 34.13 -24.69
C GLY A 100 -5.89 35.45 -24.01
N LYS A 101 -6.60 36.53 -24.32
CA LYS A 101 -6.38 37.87 -23.73
C LYS A 101 -7.14 38.04 -22.42
N VAL A 102 -6.52 38.68 -21.43
CA VAL A 102 -7.11 38.96 -20.09
C VAL A 102 -7.25 40.47 -19.86
N GLY A 103 -7.08 41.29 -20.86
CA GLY A 103 -7.11 42.74 -20.71
C GLY A 103 -5.73 43.36 -20.33
N GLY A 104 -5.53 44.63 -20.65
CA GLY A 104 -4.31 45.38 -20.31
C GLY A 104 -3.01 44.85 -20.95
N GLY A 105 -3.07 44.12 -22.06
CA GLY A 105 -1.88 43.54 -22.72
C GLY A 105 -1.34 42.27 -22.09
N VAL A 106 -2.01 41.75 -21.09
CA VAL A 106 -1.67 40.45 -20.44
C VAL A 106 -2.41 39.32 -21.13
N MET A 107 -1.66 38.29 -21.46
CA MET A 107 -2.16 37.03 -22.02
C MET A 107 -2.22 35.95 -20.94
N TYR A 108 -3.24 35.09 -21.00
CA TYR A 108 -3.37 33.92 -20.18
C TYR A 108 -3.06 32.66 -20.99
N GLY A 109 -2.36 31.74 -20.39
CA GLY A 109 -2.13 30.39 -20.95
C GLY A 109 -2.44 29.31 -19.94
N SER A 110 -3.06 28.23 -20.41
CA SER A 110 -3.36 27.06 -19.58
C SER A 110 -3.04 25.77 -20.33
N VAL A 111 -2.50 24.81 -19.61
CA VAL A 111 -2.36 23.40 -20.04
C VAL A 111 -3.25 22.57 -19.14
N PRO A 112 -4.56 22.46 -19.42
CA PRO A 112 -5.55 21.94 -18.49
C PRO A 112 -5.28 20.53 -18.01
N ARG A 113 -4.74 19.65 -18.88
CA ARG A 113 -4.42 18.26 -18.51
C ARG A 113 -3.25 18.13 -17.52
N LEU A 114 -2.45 19.17 -17.36
CA LEU A 114 -1.35 19.22 -16.39
C LEU A 114 -1.72 20.06 -15.15
N GLY A 115 -2.90 20.68 -15.12
CA GLY A 115 -3.28 21.62 -14.08
C GLY A 115 -2.39 22.88 -14.04
N VAL A 116 -1.76 23.25 -15.16
CA VAL A 116 -0.81 24.35 -15.23
C VAL A 116 -1.47 25.55 -15.88
N SER A 117 -1.40 26.70 -15.21
CA SER A 117 -1.81 27.98 -15.76
C SER A 117 -0.74 29.07 -15.51
N PHE A 118 -0.63 30.05 -16.40
CA PHE A 118 0.37 31.11 -16.34
C PHE A 118 -0.10 32.36 -17.09
N HIS A 119 0.51 33.48 -16.75
CA HIS A 119 0.33 34.72 -17.49
C HIS A 119 1.62 35.08 -18.23
N TYR A 120 1.50 35.74 -19.38
CA TYR A 120 2.60 36.19 -20.20
C TYR A 120 2.21 37.46 -20.92
N GLN A 121 3.17 38.24 -21.51
CA GLN A 121 2.89 39.46 -22.24
C GLN A 121 2.68 39.20 -23.74
N GLU A 122 1.92 40.08 -24.40
CA GLU A 122 1.66 39.99 -25.84
C GLU A 122 2.94 40.29 -26.65
N GLY A 123 3.85 39.45 -26.74
CA GLY A 123 5.16 39.57 -27.40
C GLY A 123 6.12 38.49 -26.94
N ASP A 124 5.79 37.85 -25.86
CA ASP A 124 6.56 36.71 -25.35
C ASP A 124 6.37 35.48 -26.25
N LYS A 125 7.41 34.68 -26.34
CA LYS A 125 7.37 33.44 -27.11
C LYS A 125 6.59 32.38 -26.36
N LEU A 126 5.29 32.27 -26.59
CA LEU A 126 4.38 31.31 -25.95
C LEU A 126 4.95 29.88 -25.87
N LYS A 127 5.63 29.42 -26.94
CA LYS A 127 6.24 28.08 -26.98
C LYS A 127 7.32 27.89 -25.90
N GLU A 128 8.15 28.91 -25.67
CA GLU A 128 9.22 28.85 -24.66
C GLU A 128 8.62 28.83 -23.25
N THR A 129 7.60 29.66 -23.01
CA THR A 129 6.85 29.72 -21.76
C THR A 129 6.15 28.41 -21.46
N VAL A 130 5.39 27.87 -22.40
CA VAL A 130 4.75 26.54 -22.25
C VAL A 130 5.78 25.48 -21.97
N THR A 131 6.89 25.46 -22.69
CA THR A 131 7.97 24.49 -22.50
C THR A 131 8.51 24.54 -21.08
N HIS A 132 8.78 25.74 -20.57
CA HIS A 132 9.28 25.95 -19.21
C HIS A 132 8.32 25.40 -18.14
N TYR A 133 7.04 25.78 -18.21
CA TYR A 133 6.05 25.35 -17.21
C TYR A 133 5.76 23.86 -17.29
N VAL A 134 5.68 23.28 -18.49
CA VAL A 134 5.46 21.84 -18.68
C VAL A 134 6.65 21.03 -18.16
N GLN A 135 7.87 21.44 -18.46
CA GLN A 135 9.07 20.76 -17.93
C GLN A 135 9.15 20.84 -16.41
N ARG A 136 8.75 21.97 -15.83
CA ARG A 136 8.70 22.13 -14.37
C ARG A 136 7.63 21.25 -13.74
N ALA A 137 6.45 21.16 -14.32
CA ALA A 137 5.34 20.35 -13.83
C ALA A 137 5.62 18.83 -13.91
N LEU A 138 6.43 18.42 -14.90
CA LEU A 138 6.79 17.04 -15.15
C LEU A 138 8.15 16.63 -14.59
N LYS A 139 8.84 17.52 -13.89
CA LYS A 139 10.11 17.22 -13.23
C LYS A 139 9.89 16.16 -12.13
N GLY A 140 10.68 15.09 -12.15
CA GLY A 140 10.57 13.99 -11.18
C GLY A 140 9.42 13.00 -11.44
N ARG A 141 8.71 13.13 -12.57
CA ARG A 141 7.66 12.18 -12.95
C ARG A 141 8.23 10.96 -13.65
N THR A 142 7.67 9.81 -13.35
CA THR A 142 8.05 8.54 -13.95
C THR A 142 7.60 8.43 -15.41
N THR A 143 8.22 7.53 -16.16
CA THR A 143 7.83 7.23 -17.56
C THR A 143 6.35 6.82 -17.66
N ALA A 144 5.84 6.07 -16.68
CA ALA A 144 4.44 5.64 -16.64
C ALA A 144 3.48 6.83 -16.43
N GLU A 145 3.83 7.76 -15.53
CA GLU A 145 3.04 8.98 -15.29
C GLU A 145 3.04 9.90 -16.52
N VAL A 146 4.18 10.06 -17.19
CA VAL A 146 4.26 10.85 -18.42
C VAL A 146 3.50 10.16 -19.56
N ALA A 147 3.54 8.83 -19.66
CA ALA A 147 2.79 8.06 -20.66
C ALA A 147 1.26 8.21 -20.48
N ALA A 148 0.78 8.34 -19.25
CA ALA A 148 -0.63 8.59 -18.96
C ALA A 148 -1.10 9.98 -19.45
N LEU A 149 -0.18 10.90 -19.70
CA LEU A 149 -0.41 12.24 -20.21
C LEU A 149 -0.25 12.34 -21.75
N LEU A 150 0.04 11.23 -22.44
CA LEU A 150 0.08 11.19 -23.90
C LEU A 150 -1.19 11.82 -24.49
N PRO A 151 -1.05 12.63 -25.56
CA PRO A 151 -2.19 13.37 -26.08
C PRO A 151 -3.24 12.39 -26.57
N PRO A 152 -4.50 12.63 -26.19
CA PRO A 152 -5.62 11.93 -26.78
C PRO A 152 -5.70 12.25 -28.28
N GLN A 153 -6.25 11.36 -29.04
CA GLN A 153 -6.59 11.64 -30.43
C GLN A 153 -7.70 12.68 -30.45
N GLN A 154 -7.55 13.71 -31.28
CA GLN A 154 -8.53 14.78 -31.47
C GLN A 154 -8.78 15.61 -30.20
N VAL A 155 -8.01 16.69 -30.05
CA VAL A 155 -8.24 17.72 -29.02
C VAL A 155 -8.94 18.91 -29.69
N GLU A 156 -10.11 19.31 -29.15
CA GLU A 156 -10.94 20.40 -29.67
C GLU A 156 -11.20 21.42 -28.55
N LEU A 157 -11.34 22.70 -28.93
CA LEU A 157 -11.77 23.75 -28.03
C LEU A 157 -13.22 24.11 -28.34
N GLU A 158 -14.07 24.12 -27.32
CA GLU A 158 -15.48 24.45 -27.41
C GLU A 158 -15.86 25.52 -26.41
N GLU A 159 -17.02 26.09 -26.59
CA GLU A 159 -17.59 27.06 -25.65
C GLU A 159 -18.87 26.52 -25.03
N VAL A 160 -19.02 26.68 -23.72
CA VAL A 160 -20.25 26.40 -22.98
C VAL A 160 -20.83 27.72 -22.46
N LEU A 161 -22.11 27.95 -22.79
CA LEU A 161 -22.85 29.11 -22.31
C LEU A 161 -23.63 28.76 -21.05
N VAL A 162 -23.35 29.48 -19.96
CA VAL A 162 -24.04 29.31 -18.67
C VAL A 162 -24.80 30.55 -18.31
N SER A 163 -26.10 30.43 -18.02
CA SER A 163 -26.93 31.55 -17.57
C SER A 163 -26.79 31.75 -16.06
N VAL A 164 -26.40 32.96 -15.66
CA VAL A 164 -26.13 33.31 -14.26
C VAL A 164 -27.10 34.41 -13.82
N PRO A 165 -27.61 34.41 -12.58
CA PRO A 165 -28.42 35.52 -12.03
C PRO A 165 -27.64 36.87 -12.09
N ARG A 166 -28.26 37.95 -12.53
CA ARG A 166 -27.58 39.23 -12.83
C ARG A 166 -27.27 40.02 -11.59
N GLU A 167 -27.43 39.92 -10.50
CA GLU A 167 -27.10 40.69 -9.27
C GLU A 167 -27.16 39.86 -8.02
N ALA A 168 -26.06 39.26 -7.64
CA ALA A 168 -25.80 39.07 -6.24
C ALA A 168 -24.67 40.02 -5.83
N ARG A 169 -24.94 40.93 -4.94
CA ARG A 169 -23.87 41.67 -4.23
C ARG A 169 -22.93 40.64 -3.67
N LYS A 170 -21.62 40.81 -3.93
CA LYS A 170 -20.59 40.10 -3.21
C LYS A 170 -20.95 40.21 -1.74
N PRO A 171 -21.06 39.10 -0.99
CA PRO A 171 -21.10 39.20 0.46
C PRO A 171 -19.90 40.06 0.84
N THR A 172 -20.08 41.02 1.70
CA THR A 172 -19.03 41.89 2.23
C THR A 172 -17.83 41.00 2.55
N GLU A 173 -16.64 41.33 2.06
CA GLU A 173 -15.44 40.51 2.21
C GLU A 173 -15.29 40.17 3.68
N GLY A 174 -15.69 38.97 4.03
CA GLY A 174 -15.39 38.42 5.36
C GLY A 174 -13.87 38.34 5.52
N PRO A 175 -13.36 38.17 6.72
CA PRO A 175 -11.93 38.16 6.98
C PRO A 175 -11.21 37.23 6.01
N ARG A 176 -10.19 37.75 5.34
CA ARG A 176 -9.45 37.00 4.31
C ARG A 176 -8.50 36.04 4.97
N VAL A 177 -8.76 34.73 4.83
CA VAL A 177 -7.96 33.64 5.44
C VAL A 177 -6.99 33.02 4.44
N LYS A 178 -6.26 33.83 3.68
CA LYS A 178 -5.38 33.38 2.58
C LYS A 178 -4.28 32.42 3.00
N THR A 179 -3.69 32.63 4.16
CA THR A 179 -2.64 31.75 4.68
C THR A 179 -3.22 30.40 5.08
N LEU A 180 -4.37 30.41 5.72
CA LEU A 180 -5.11 29.24 6.16
C LEU A 180 -5.57 28.40 4.94
N GLU A 181 -6.12 29.01 3.90
CA GLU A 181 -6.50 28.35 2.65
C GLU A 181 -5.32 27.64 1.95
N GLY A 182 -4.10 28.17 2.12
CA GLY A 182 -2.88 27.55 1.56
C GLY A 182 -2.42 26.29 2.29
N VAL A 183 -2.79 26.11 3.57
CA VAL A 183 -2.27 25.03 4.43
C VAL A 183 -3.34 24.12 5.02
N ALA A 184 -4.61 24.50 4.94
CA ALA A 184 -5.72 23.74 5.50
C ALA A 184 -6.90 23.69 4.53
N ASP A 185 -7.73 22.68 4.65
CA ASP A 185 -8.96 22.53 3.87
C ASP A 185 -10.17 22.82 4.76
N PRO A 186 -11.13 23.65 4.35
CA PRO A 186 -12.35 23.83 5.09
C PRO A 186 -13.17 22.53 5.08
N ILE A 187 -13.86 22.24 6.16
CA ILE A 187 -14.71 21.04 6.26
C ILE A 187 -15.83 21.04 5.22
N SER A 188 -16.18 22.19 4.71
CA SER A 188 -17.13 22.37 3.62
C SER A 188 -16.56 22.01 2.25
N SER A 189 -15.27 21.67 2.13
CA SER A 189 -14.64 21.27 0.88
C SER A 189 -15.23 19.99 0.30
N ARG A 190 -15.14 19.81 -1.02
CA ARG A 190 -15.65 18.62 -1.72
C ARG A 190 -15.06 17.32 -1.20
N ARG A 191 -13.79 17.32 -0.78
CA ARG A 191 -13.09 16.16 -0.22
C ARG A 191 -13.85 15.56 0.97
N TYR A 192 -14.32 16.40 1.89
CA TYR A 192 -15.01 15.94 3.10
C TYR A 192 -16.53 15.74 2.90
N ARG A 193 -17.11 16.33 1.88
CA ARG A 193 -18.53 16.09 1.55
C ARG A 193 -18.76 14.76 0.83
N SER A 194 -17.84 14.36 -0.03
CA SER A 194 -17.98 13.12 -0.80
C SER A 194 -17.41 11.89 -0.10
N GLY A 195 -16.36 12.07 0.71
CA GLY A 195 -15.66 10.97 1.38
C GLY A 195 -16.22 10.60 2.76
N PHE A 196 -16.87 11.57 3.45
CA PHE A 196 -17.37 11.38 4.83
C PHE A 196 -18.85 11.76 4.88
N SER A 197 -19.75 10.82 4.58
CA SER A 197 -21.17 11.13 4.49
C SER A 197 -21.84 11.23 5.86
N ARG A 198 -21.66 10.25 6.75
CA ARG A 198 -22.27 10.17 8.07
C ARG A 198 -21.46 9.24 8.98
N ALA A 199 -21.43 9.54 10.27
CA ALA A 199 -20.83 8.71 11.31
C ALA A 199 -21.88 7.77 11.92
N TRP A 200 -22.30 6.75 11.13
CA TRP A 200 -23.25 5.75 11.62
C TRP A 200 -22.72 5.03 12.87
N GLU A 201 -23.64 4.72 13.79
CA GLU A 201 -23.33 4.05 15.06
C GLU A 201 -22.34 4.83 15.95
N ARG A 202 -22.31 6.18 15.79
CA ARG A 202 -21.45 7.12 16.54
C ARG A 202 -22.21 8.35 17.04
N GLU A 203 -23.52 8.24 17.19
CA GLU A 203 -24.39 9.36 17.57
C GLU A 203 -23.98 9.99 18.90
N ALA A 204 -23.56 9.18 19.88
CA ALA A 204 -23.15 9.64 21.20
C ALA A 204 -21.83 10.43 21.15
N GLU A 205 -20.83 9.91 20.42
CA GLU A 205 -19.53 10.58 20.25
C GLU A 205 -19.68 11.86 19.43
N VAL A 206 -20.50 11.82 18.37
CA VAL A 206 -20.82 13.00 17.54
C VAL A 206 -21.51 14.07 18.39
N ALA A 207 -22.55 13.73 19.16
CA ALA A 207 -23.28 14.68 20.01
C ALA A 207 -22.35 15.31 21.07
N ARG A 208 -21.53 14.47 21.72
CA ARG A 208 -20.54 14.95 22.71
C ARG A 208 -19.55 15.94 22.08
N LEU A 209 -18.96 15.58 20.94
CA LEU A 209 -18.00 16.43 20.25
C LEU A 209 -18.66 17.71 19.73
N THR A 210 -19.89 17.63 19.18
CA THR A 210 -20.66 18.82 18.75
C THR A 210 -20.86 19.81 19.89
N ALA A 211 -21.26 19.33 21.09
CA ALA A 211 -21.42 20.17 22.26
C ALA A 211 -20.10 20.84 22.67
N MET A 212 -18.98 20.10 22.64
CA MET A 212 -17.64 20.63 22.93
C MET A 212 -17.18 21.67 21.91
N LEU A 213 -17.46 21.46 20.63
CA LEU A 213 -17.16 22.41 19.56
C LEU A 213 -18.02 23.69 19.65
N GLY A 214 -19.21 23.60 20.18
CA GLY A 214 -20.07 24.77 20.51
C GLY A 214 -19.57 25.60 21.67
N SER A 215 -18.78 25.01 22.58
CA SER A 215 -18.27 25.70 23.79
C SER A 215 -17.02 26.52 23.44
N ARG A 216 -16.95 27.77 23.92
CA ARG A 216 -15.75 28.61 23.73
C ARG A 216 -14.57 28.06 24.55
N GLY A 217 -13.39 27.99 23.91
CA GLY A 217 -12.11 27.65 24.59
C GLY A 217 -11.84 26.17 24.82
N THR A 218 -12.64 25.23 24.25
CA THR A 218 -12.39 23.79 24.43
C THR A 218 -11.51 23.25 23.33
N ASN A 219 -10.36 22.69 23.71
CA ASN A 219 -9.50 21.88 22.80
C ASN A 219 -9.76 20.40 23.04
N VAL A 220 -9.73 19.58 22.00
CA VAL A 220 -10.10 18.16 22.07
C VAL A 220 -9.07 17.28 21.39
N ILE A 221 -8.74 16.14 21.99
CA ILE A 221 -8.03 15.05 21.35
C ILE A 221 -8.96 13.85 21.23
N LEU A 222 -9.26 13.43 19.99
CA LEU A 222 -9.99 12.20 19.70
C LEU A 222 -9.01 11.03 19.74
N VAL A 223 -9.17 10.14 20.72
CA VAL A 223 -8.27 9.01 20.94
C VAL A 223 -8.96 7.69 20.58
N GLY A 224 -8.30 6.89 19.79
CA GLY A 224 -8.79 5.56 19.43
C GLY A 224 -7.92 4.90 18.37
N PRO A 225 -8.08 3.60 18.15
CA PRO A 225 -7.31 2.87 17.14
C PRO A 225 -7.44 3.48 15.73
N ALA A 226 -6.46 3.23 14.86
CA ALA A 226 -6.53 3.69 13.47
C ALA A 226 -7.69 3.01 12.73
N GLY A 227 -8.54 3.77 12.04
CA GLY A 227 -9.66 3.22 11.28
C GLY A 227 -10.98 3.03 12.04
N VAL A 228 -11.09 3.43 13.31
CA VAL A 228 -12.36 3.36 14.06
C VAL A 228 -13.39 4.45 13.70
N GLY A 229 -13.04 5.37 12.80
CA GLY A 229 -13.93 6.44 12.35
C GLY A 229 -13.77 7.78 13.08
N LYS A 230 -12.61 8.08 13.70
CA LYS A 230 -12.33 9.37 14.36
C LYS A 230 -12.59 10.56 13.43
N THR A 231 -12.01 10.53 12.24
CA THR A 231 -12.17 11.60 11.24
C THR A 231 -13.64 11.75 10.81
N THR A 232 -14.39 10.66 10.68
CA THR A 232 -15.81 10.70 10.33
C THR A 232 -16.63 11.35 11.43
N VAL A 233 -16.37 11.01 12.69
CA VAL A 233 -16.98 11.63 13.87
C VAL A 233 -16.65 13.14 13.91
N LEU A 234 -15.38 13.49 13.69
CA LEU A 234 -14.94 14.89 13.65
C LEU A 234 -15.67 15.68 12.55
N VAL A 235 -15.71 15.14 11.33
CA VAL A 235 -16.33 15.81 10.18
C VAL A 235 -17.83 16.02 10.40
N GLU A 236 -18.54 15.01 10.93
CA GLU A 236 -19.98 15.13 11.18
C GLU A 236 -20.28 16.08 12.36
N ALA A 237 -19.52 15.98 13.45
CA ALA A 237 -19.68 16.87 14.59
C ALA A 237 -19.38 18.34 14.23
N ALA A 238 -18.33 18.57 13.45
CA ALA A 238 -17.99 19.90 12.98
C ALA A 238 -19.04 20.49 12.05
N ARG A 239 -19.65 19.66 11.19
CA ARG A 239 -20.79 20.09 10.34
C ARG A 239 -21.99 20.51 11.17
N LYS A 240 -22.39 19.69 12.15
CA LYS A 240 -23.49 20.01 13.06
C LYS A 240 -23.20 21.25 13.90
N ALA A 241 -21.98 21.38 14.43
CA ALA A 241 -21.56 22.56 15.18
C ALA A 241 -21.61 23.84 14.33
N GLN A 242 -21.20 23.76 13.07
CA GLN A 242 -21.26 24.90 12.14
C GLN A 242 -22.71 25.28 11.80
N GLU A 243 -23.63 24.32 11.64
CA GLU A 243 -25.07 24.56 11.45
C GLU A 243 -25.67 25.27 12.67
N THR A 244 -25.39 24.80 13.88
CA THR A 244 -25.89 25.40 15.14
C THR A 244 -25.33 26.81 15.38
N LEU A 245 -24.07 27.05 15.03
CA LEU A 245 -23.44 28.37 15.14
C LEU A 245 -24.01 29.37 14.11
N ALA A 246 -24.45 28.90 12.96
CA ALA A 246 -25.10 29.73 11.95
C ALA A 246 -26.55 30.10 12.33
N GLU A 247 -27.28 29.22 13.01
CA GLU A 247 -28.65 29.46 13.49
C GLU A 247 -28.72 30.40 14.71
N GLY A 248 -27.67 30.48 15.50
CA GLY A 248 -27.62 31.34 16.72
C GLY A 248 -27.29 32.81 16.47
N GLU A 249 -26.94 33.21 15.30
CA GLU A 249 -26.58 34.59 14.88
C GLU A 249 -27.69 35.30 14.09
N GLU A 250 -28.97 35.10 14.46
CA GLU A 250 -30.11 35.86 13.92
C GLU A 250 -30.02 37.33 14.35
N GLY A 251 -29.13 38.10 13.75
CA GLY A 251 -28.97 39.53 14.00
C GLY A 251 -27.76 40.22 13.39
N GLU A 252 -26.78 39.48 12.89
CA GLU A 252 -25.64 40.05 12.18
C GLU A 252 -25.60 39.54 10.73
N GLU A 253 -26.43 40.10 9.88
CA GLU A 253 -26.51 39.81 8.42
C GLU A 253 -25.22 40.14 7.63
N GLU A 254 -24.13 40.57 8.29
CA GLU A 254 -22.94 41.11 7.60
C GLU A 254 -21.65 40.26 7.69
N LYS A 255 -21.62 39.20 8.50
CA LYS A 255 -20.41 38.34 8.51
C LYS A 255 -20.58 37.21 7.50
N GLY A 256 -19.96 37.36 6.35
CA GLY A 256 -19.94 36.38 5.25
C GLY A 256 -19.71 34.94 5.77
N ASN A 257 -20.35 33.99 5.11
CA ASN A 257 -20.40 32.54 5.42
C ASN A 257 -18.97 31.90 5.31
N VAL A 258 -18.03 32.30 6.18
CA VAL A 258 -16.66 31.78 6.22
C VAL A 258 -16.68 30.46 6.99
N ALA A 259 -16.07 29.43 6.39
CA ALA A 259 -15.91 28.15 7.07
C ALA A 259 -15.13 28.34 8.39
N ARG A 260 -15.67 27.87 9.51
CA ARG A 260 -15.02 28.00 10.82
C ARG A 260 -14.19 26.79 11.22
N VAL A 261 -14.35 25.64 10.56
CA VAL A 261 -13.61 24.42 10.86
C VAL A 261 -12.71 24.04 9.71
N TRP A 262 -11.41 23.96 10.00
CA TRP A 262 -10.35 23.74 9.02
C TRP A 262 -9.49 22.54 9.37
N LEU A 263 -9.31 21.62 8.42
CA LEU A 263 -8.47 20.43 8.58
C LEU A 263 -7.10 20.61 7.93
N THR A 264 -6.06 20.21 8.68
CA THR A 264 -4.67 20.23 8.21
C THR A 264 -3.87 19.04 8.75
N SER A 265 -2.59 19.00 8.43
CA SER A 265 -1.61 18.08 9.03
C SER A 265 -0.31 18.83 9.34
N GLY A 266 0.51 18.30 10.27
CA GLY A 266 1.79 18.91 10.63
C GLY A 266 2.68 19.22 9.41
N PRO A 267 2.91 18.26 8.48
CA PRO A 267 3.69 18.50 7.27
C PRO A 267 3.13 19.62 6.36
N ARG A 268 1.80 19.80 6.28
CA ARG A 268 1.21 20.89 5.46
C ARG A 268 1.51 22.27 6.01
N LEU A 269 1.61 22.41 7.33
CA LEU A 269 1.94 23.70 7.97
C LEU A 269 3.36 24.19 7.61
N ILE A 270 4.28 23.25 7.28
CA ILE A 270 5.67 23.58 6.92
C ILE A 270 5.98 23.37 5.44
N ALA A 271 5.04 22.92 4.64
CA ALA A 271 5.25 22.61 3.23
C ALA A 271 5.78 23.84 2.45
N GLY A 272 6.81 23.61 1.63
CA GLY A 272 7.42 24.66 0.77
C GLY A 272 8.38 25.60 1.49
N MET A 273 8.76 25.35 2.75
CA MET A 273 9.71 26.16 3.51
C MET A 273 11.12 25.58 3.47
N GLN A 274 12.11 26.45 3.27
CA GLN A 274 13.53 26.08 3.16
C GLN A 274 14.40 26.67 4.28
N TYR A 275 13.92 27.67 5.01
CA TYR A 275 14.71 28.41 6.00
C TYR A 275 14.10 28.35 7.39
N LEU A 276 14.97 28.34 8.40
CA LEU A 276 14.62 28.46 9.83
C LEU A 276 13.84 29.79 10.05
N GLY A 277 12.72 29.71 10.76
CA GLY A 277 11.89 30.91 11.09
C GLY A 277 10.68 31.11 10.18
N GLN A 278 10.67 30.61 8.96
CA GLN A 278 9.55 30.83 8.03
C GLN A 278 8.23 30.15 8.49
N TRP A 279 8.34 29.00 9.11
CA TRP A 279 7.14 28.31 9.60
C TRP A 279 6.49 29.00 10.80
N GLN A 280 7.27 29.66 11.68
CA GLN A 280 6.74 30.43 12.81
C GLN A 280 5.85 31.56 12.31
N GLU A 281 6.34 32.37 11.38
CA GLU A 281 5.57 33.47 10.78
C GLU A 281 4.27 32.98 10.11
N ARG A 282 4.34 31.82 9.43
CA ARG A 282 3.13 31.24 8.83
C ARG A 282 2.14 30.76 9.87
N VAL A 283 2.61 30.04 10.89
CA VAL A 283 1.75 29.54 11.96
C VAL A 283 1.12 30.68 12.74
N GLU A 284 1.86 31.75 12.99
CA GLU A 284 1.33 32.95 13.62
C GLU A 284 0.22 33.60 12.78
N LYS A 285 0.40 33.73 11.46
CA LYS A 285 -0.65 34.21 10.55
C LYS A 285 -1.89 33.28 10.57
N VAL A 286 -1.68 31.97 10.55
CA VAL A 286 -2.78 30.98 10.65
C VAL A 286 -3.55 31.12 11.96
N VAL A 287 -2.85 31.29 13.08
CA VAL A 287 -3.49 31.51 14.40
C VAL A 287 -4.27 32.82 14.39
N GLY A 288 -3.69 33.91 13.84
CA GLY A 288 -4.37 35.20 13.71
C GLY A 288 -5.65 35.10 12.86
N GLU A 289 -5.55 34.53 11.67
CA GLU A 289 -6.70 34.33 10.77
C GLU A 289 -7.79 33.45 11.42
N LEU A 290 -7.42 32.38 12.15
CA LEU A 290 -8.37 31.53 12.88
C LEU A 290 -9.03 32.28 14.05
N SER A 291 -8.27 33.11 14.79
CA SER A 291 -8.80 33.94 15.88
C SER A 291 -9.82 34.95 15.37
N GLU A 292 -9.56 35.60 14.24
CA GLU A 292 -10.46 36.58 13.61
C GLU A 292 -11.81 35.98 13.21
N ILE A 293 -11.81 34.73 12.70
CA ILE A 293 -13.05 34.05 12.27
C ILE A 293 -13.69 33.22 13.39
N GLY A 294 -13.10 33.18 14.61
CA GLY A 294 -13.52 32.28 15.66
C GLY A 294 -13.37 30.81 15.26
N GLY A 295 -12.36 30.50 14.44
CA GLY A 295 -12.17 29.22 13.79
C GLY A 295 -11.58 28.14 14.70
N ILE A 296 -11.65 26.90 14.20
CA ILE A 296 -11.14 25.69 14.86
C ILE A 296 -10.16 25.02 13.89
N LEU A 297 -8.94 24.80 14.36
CA LEU A 297 -7.95 24.01 13.64
C LEU A 297 -8.11 22.53 13.98
N CYS A 298 -8.33 21.71 12.98
CA CYS A 298 -8.36 20.25 13.12
C CYS A 298 -7.10 19.65 12.54
N VAL A 299 -6.50 18.68 13.25
CA VAL A 299 -5.30 17.98 12.77
C VAL A 299 -5.52 16.47 12.76
N GLU A 300 -5.18 15.83 11.65
CA GLU A 300 -5.39 14.39 11.43
C GLU A 300 -4.53 13.52 12.37
N ARG A 301 -3.36 14.03 12.80
CA ARG A 301 -2.46 13.34 13.74
C ARG A 301 -1.73 14.34 14.61
N LEU A 302 -1.98 14.28 15.92
CA LEU A 302 -1.33 15.16 16.89
C LEU A 302 0.19 14.97 16.91
N LEU A 303 0.66 13.73 16.83
CA LEU A 303 2.09 13.40 16.85
C LEU A 303 2.84 14.07 15.68
N ASP A 304 2.24 14.17 14.50
CA ASP A 304 2.86 14.84 13.35
C ASP A 304 3.06 16.34 13.62
N VAL A 305 2.15 16.99 14.37
CA VAL A 305 2.31 18.40 14.77
C VAL A 305 3.43 18.56 15.79
N VAL A 306 3.53 17.62 16.75
CA VAL A 306 4.58 17.62 17.78
C VAL A 306 5.97 17.42 17.17
N LEU A 307 6.08 16.56 16.15
CA LEU A 307 7.36 16.22 15.49
C LEU A 307 7.73 17.16 14.32
N SER A 308 6.82 18.09 13.93
CA SER A 308 7.06 18.98 12.79
C SER A 308 7.72 20.29 13.23
N GLY A 309 8.55 20.87 12.33
CA GLY A 309 9.13 22.20 12.48
C GLY A 309 10.52 22.22 13.10
N SER A 310 10.89 21.24 13.91
CA SER A 310 12.24 21.13 14.50
C SER A 310 12.59 19.66 14.80
N ARG A 311 13.90 19.36 14.89
CA ARG A 311 14.38 18.06 15.41
C ARG A 311 14.09 17.90 16.92
N ASP A 312 14.07 19.00 17.66
CA ASP A 312 13.68 19.03 19.05
C ASP A 312 12.18 19.37 19.15
N PRO A 313 11.32 18.46 19.66
CA PRO A 313 9.90 18.71 19.86
C PRO A 313 9.59 19.96 20.71
N ALA A 314 10.49 20.32 21.65
CA ALA A 314 10.35 21.52 22.48
C ALA A 314 10.52 22.83 21.69
N ALA A 315 11.07 22.78 20.46
CA ALA A 315 11.23 23.92 19.56
C ALA A 315 10.39 23.77 18.27
N GLY A 316 9.48 22.78 18.20
CA GLY A 316 8.62 22.49 17.06
C GLY A 316 7.30 23.24 17.04
N ILE A 317 6.44 22.94 16.07
CA ILE A 317 5.12 23.57 15.91
C ILE A 317 4.24 23.33 17.13
N GLY A 318 4.23 22.11 17.67
CA GLY A 318 3.43 21.80 18.85
C GLY A 318 3.75 22.69 20.05
N ALA A 319 5.05 22.91 20.33
CA ALA A 319 5.51 23.77 21.40
C ALA A 319 5.14 25.24 21.14
N TYR A 320 5.18 25.68 19.88
CA TYR A 320 4.78 27.03 19.48
C TYR A 320 3.27 27.25 19.64
N LEU A 321 2.43 26.26 19.35
CA LEU A 321 0.98 26.36 19.47
C LEU A 321 0.47 26.24 20.92
N ALA A 322 1.17 25.53 21.82
CA ALA A 322 0.71 25.27 23.17
C ALA A 322 0.32 26.52 23.96
N PRO A 323 1.07 27.64 23.95
CA PRO A 323 0.66 28.89 24.65
C PRO A 323 -0.65 29.49 24.12
N TYR A 324 -0.90 29.44 22.79
CA TYR A 324 -2.14 29.93 22.20
C TYR A 324 -3.35 29.09 22.60
N LEU A 325 -3.17 27.75 22.72
CA LEU A 325 -4.21 26.86 23.23
C LEU A 325 -4.55 27.13 24.68
N GLN A 326 -3.54 27.36 25.53
CA GLN A 326 -3.70 27.64 26.94
C GLN A 326 -4.39 28.99 27.21
N ARG A 327 -4.12 30.01 26.37
CA ARG A 327 -4.76 31.32 26.42
C ARG A 327 -6.13 31.36 25.75
N GLY A 328 -6.55 30.31 25.09
CA GLY A 328 -7.81 30.24 24.32
C GLY A 328 -7.82 31.07 23.03
N GLU A 329 -6.65 31.52 22.58
CA GLU A 329 -6.48 32.26 21.31
C GLU A 329 -6.58 31.37 20.07
N LEU A 330 -6.29 30.07 20.24
CA LEU A 330 -6.46 29.04 19.24
C LEU A 330 -7.33 27.92 19.81
N ARG A 331 -8.20 27.37 18.97
CA ARG A 331 -8.97 26.14 19.25
C ARG A 331 -8.44 25.00 18.41
N LEU A 332 -8.16 23.86 19.05
CA LEU A 332 -7.58 22.69 18.40
C LEU A 332 -8.47 21.45 18.59
N VAL A 333 -8.69 20.72 17.52
CA VAL A 333 -9.15 19.33 17.57
C VAL A 333 -8.11 18.45 16.90
N ALA A 334 -7.62 17.44 17.61
CA ALA A 334 -6.58 16.56 17.11
C ALA A 334 -7.03 15.10 17.18
N GLU A 335 -6.50 14.27 16.30
CA GLU A 335 -6.67 12.82 16.38
C GLU A 335 -5.36 12.17 16.85
N ALA A 336 -5.48 11.09 17.63
CA ALA A 336 -4.35 10.28 18.06
C ALA A 336 -4.78 8.82 18.27
N THR A 337 -3.83 7.89 18.20
CA THR A 337 -3.98 6.58 18.84
C THR A 337 -3.54 6.67 20.30
N ALA A 338 -3.76 5.62 21.11
CA ALA A 338 -3.31 5.61 22.49
C ALA A 338 -1.77 5.72 22.58
N GLU A 339 -1.05 5.00 21.72
CA GLU A 339 0.41 5.03 21.65
C GLU A 339 0.94 6.41 21.21
N GLU A 340 0.27 7.04 20.23
CA GLU A 340 0.62 8.39 19.78
C GLU A 340 0.37 9.43 20.88
N LEU A 341 -0.73 9.30 21.61
CA LEU A 341 -1.03 10.18 22.75
C LEU A 341 0.04 10.05 23.86
N ASP A 342 0.45 8.82 24.20
CA ASP A 342 1.51 8.58 25.17
C ASP A 342 2.86 9.10 24.70
N ALA A 343 3.15 9.01 23.39
CA ALA A 343 4.33 9.64 22.82
C ALA A 343 4.26 11.18 22.94
N CYS A 344 3.11 11.79 22.63
CA CYS A 344 2.93 13.23 22.78
C CYS A 344 3.07 13.68 24.23
N ARG A 345 2.56 12.91 25.21
CA ARG A 345 2.73 13.20 26.64
C ARG A 345 4.19 13.20 27.09
N ARG A 346 5.01 12.30 26.55
CA ARG A 346 6.44 12.25 26.85
C ARG A 346 7.23 13.36 26.16
N LEU A 347 6.88 13.69 24.92
CA LEU A 347 7.62 14.65 24.11
C LEU A 347 7.22 16.10 24.39
N LEU A 348 5.94 16.36 24.60
CA LEU A 348 5.39 17.71 24.78
C LEU A 348 4.10 17.65 25.62
N PRO A 349 4.20 17.49 26.96
CA PRO A 349 3.02 17.39 27.85
C PRO A 349 2.12 18.62 27.77
N SER A 350 2.67 19.80 27.56
CA SER A 350 1.94 21.07 27.54
C SER A 350 0.81 21.16 26.51
N ILE A 351 0.95 20.48 25.35
CA ILE A 351 -0.10 20.46 24.34
C ILE A 351 -1.22 19.48 24.71
N VAL A 352 -0.87 18.38 25.37
CA VAL A 352 -1.86 17.37 25.80
C VAL A 352 -2.67 17.89 26.99
N ASP A 353 -2.03 18.56 27.96
CA ASP A 353 -2.66 19.13 29.15
C ASP A 353 -3.65 20.26 28.81
N ALA A 354 -3.46 20.93 27.68
CA ALA A 354 -4.38 21.94 27.16
C ALA A 354 -5.65 21.35 26.51
N CYS A 355 -5.79 20.02 26.39
CA CYS A 355 -6.85 19.38 25.64
C CYS A 355 -7.68 18.40 26.50
N GLN A 356 -8.99 18.32 26.21
CA GLN A 356 -9.84 17.25 26.70
C GLN A 356 -9.78 16.02 25.83
N ILE A 357 -9.76 14.84 26.44
CA ILE A 357 -9.68 13.57 25.73
C ILE A 357 -11.08 12.99 25.52
N VAL A 358 -11.38 12.64 24.27
CA VAL A 358 -12.59 11.92 23.87
C VAL A 358 -12.19 10.60 23.25
N HIS A 359 -12.62 9.50 23.86
CA HIS A 359 -12.33 8.16 23.35
C HIS A 359 -13.35 7.75 22.29
N VAL A 360 -12.83 7.21 21.17
CA VAL A 360 -13.59 6.58 20.10
C VAL A 360 -13.18 5.11 20.06
N GLY A 361 -14.00 4.24 20.63
CA GLY A 361 -13.70 2.81 20.76
C GLY A 361 -13.87 2.02 19.46
N ALA A 362 -13.39 0.77 19.44
CA ALA A 362 -13.68 -0.16 18.36
C ALA A 362 -15.17 -0.51 18.34
N MET A 363 -15.71 -0.75 17.16
CA MET A 363 -17.12 -1.17 16.97
C MET A 363 -17.27 -2.67 17.22
N GLY A 364 -18.37 -3.05 17.88
CA GLY A 364 -18.82 -4.43 17.96
C GLY A 364 -19.32 -4.96 16.60
N GLN A 365 -19.58 -6.27 16.54
CA GLN A 365 -20.03 -6.93 15.31
C GLN A 365 -21.31 -6.31 14.73
N ALA A 366 -22.33 -6.12 15.55
CA ALA A 366 -23.63 -5.59 15.10
C ALA A 366 -23.49 -4.19 14.50
N GLN A 367 -22.75 -3.30 15.18
CA GLN A 367 -22.47 -1.95 14.71
C GLN A 367 -21.66 -1.94 13.41
N ALA A 368 -20.62 -2.77 13.31
CA ALA A 368 -19.80 -2.86 12.11
C ALA A 368 -20.58 -3.35 10.90
N LEU A 369 -21.49 -4.31 11.09
CA LEU A 369 -22.38 -4.80 10.03
C LEU A 369 -23.34 -3.71 9.56
N GLU A 370 -23.98 -3.00 10.49
CA GLU A 370 -24.89 -1.89 10.17
C GLU A 370 -24.14 -0.80 9.36
N VAL A 371 -22.93 -0.42 9.79
CA VAL A 371 -22.11 0.56 9.06
C VAL A 371 -21.81 0.06 7.64
N LEU A 372 -21.41 -1.20 7.47
CA LEU A 372 -21.13 -1.77 6.15
C LEU A 372 -22.35 -1.75 5.23
N GLU A 373 -23.54 -2.06 5.77
CA GLU A 373 -24.79 -2.01 5.01
C GLU A 373 -25.16 -0.59 4.60
N GLN A 374 -25.04 0.39 5.51
CA GLN A 374 -25.38 1.78 5.21
C GLN A 374 -24.38 2.39 4.21
N VAL A 375 -23.08 2.14 4.37
CA VAL A 375 -22.07 2.55 3.40
C VAL A 375 -22.32 1.89 2.04
N GLY A 376 -22.67 0.59 2.04
CA GLY A 376 -23.01 -0.13 0.82
C GLY A 376 -24.22 0.44 0.09
N LYS A 377 -25.28 0.86 0.82
CA LYS A 377 -26.44 1.55 0.24
C LYS A 377 -26.03 2.88 -0.40
N VAL A 378 -25.21 3.68 0.28
CA VAL A 378 -24.75 4.98 -0.24
C VAL A 378 -23.89 4.80 -1.49
N LEU A 379 -22.88 3.92 -1.45
CA LEU A 379 -22.05 3.63 -2.60
C LEU A 379 -22.87 3.05 -3.77
N GLY A 380 -23.80 2.15 -3.46
CA GLY A 380 -24.69 1.54 -4.45
C GLY A 380 -25.55 2.56 -5.19
N GLN A 381 -26.08 3.56 -4.47
CA GLN A 381 -26.83 4.67 -5.07
C GLN A 381 -25.97 5.55 -5.97
N GLN A 382 -24.74 5.86 -5.54
CA GLN A 382 -23.80 6.70 -6.30
C GLN A 382 -23.39 6.06 -7.63
N VAL A 383 -23.10 4.75 -7.63
CA VAL A 383 -22.61 4.06 -8.84
C VAL A 383 -23.69 3.21 -9.54
N LYS A 384 -24.92 3.21 -9.03
CA LYS A 384 -26.06 2.42 -9.54
C LYS A 384 -25.76 0.90 -9.60
N VAL A 385 -25.20 0.37 -8.52
CA VAL A 385 -24.87 -1.05 -8.32
C VAL A 385 -25.53 -1.54 -7.04
N VAL A 386 -26.18 -2.69 -7.08
CA VAL A 386 -26.86 -3.26 -5.91
C VAL A 386 -25.90 -4.14 -5.12
N MET A 387 -25.84 -3.96 -3.81
CA MET A 387 -25.13 -4.86 -2.89
C MET A 387 -26.11 -5.92 -2.38
N GLU A 388 -25.73 -7.19 -2.49
CA GLU A 388 -26.50 -8.29 -1.95
C GLU A 388 -26.37 -8.37 -0.41
N PRO A 389 -27.44 -8.81 0.31
CA PRO A 389 -27.40 -8.86 1.79
C PRO A 389 -26.29 -9.72 2.37
N ALA A 390 -25.82 -10.74 1.65
CA ALA A 390 -24.75 -11.62 2.09
C ALA A 390 -23.35 -10.99 2.03
N ALA A 391 -23.17 -9.89 1.30
CA ALA A 391 -21.86 -9.26 1.08
C ALA A 391 -21.28 -8.62 2.35
N ALA A 392 -22.09 -7.88 3.12
CA ALA A 392 -21.62 -7.23 4.35
C ALA A 392 -21.17 -8.24 5.43
N PRO A 393 -21.96 -9.29 5.75
CA PRO A 393 -21.52 -10.35 6.66
C PRO A 393 -20.25 -11.06 6.20
N LEU A 394 -20.09 -11.30 4.90
CA LEU A 394 -18.87 -11.92 4.37
C LEU A 394 -17.67 -10.99 4.53
N ILE A 395 -17.79 -9.70 4.21
CA ILE A 395 -16.71 -8.71 4.40
C ILE A 395 -16.30 -8.67 5.87
N TYR A 396 -17.27 -8.55 6.79
CA TYR A 396 -16.98 -8.56 8.22
C TYR A 396 -16.19 -9.83 8.62
N ARG A 397 -16.67 -11.01 8.22
CA ARG A 397 -16.02 -12.29 8.54
C ARG A 397 -14.61 -12.39 7.98
N LEU A 398 -14.37 -11.95 6.75
CA LEU A 398 -13.04 -11.95 6.13
C LEU A 398 -12.05 -11.07 6.90
N PHE A 399 -12.46 -9.85 7.25
CA PHE A 399 -11.59 -8.95 8.02
C PHE A 399 -11.37 -9.44 9.45
N HIS A 400 -12.43 -9.90 10.12
CA HIS A 400 -12.33 -10.42 11.48
C HIS A 400 -11.39 -11.63 11.57
N ARG A 401 -11.38 -12.48 10.54
CA ARG A 401 -10.55 -13.68 10.48
C ARG A 401 -9.13 -13.42 10.00
N PHE A 402 -8.98 -12.68 8.91
CA PHE A 402 -7.69 -12.57 8.23
C PHE A 402 -6.94 -11.26 8.56
N GLU A 403 -7.62 -10.22 8.97
CA GLU A 403 -7.03 -8.93 9.38
C GLU A 403 -7.56 -8.48 10.77
N PRO A 404 -7.57 -9.34 11.82
CA PRO A 404 -8.20 -9.04 13.12
C PRO A 404 -7.53 -7.87 13.85
N TYR A 405 -6.29 -7.54 13.49
CA TYR A 405 -5.54 -6.42 14.02
C TYR A 405 -5.95 -5.06 13.43
N ARG A 406 -6.82 -5.05 12.42
CA ARG A 406 -7.38 -3.83 11.86
C ARG A 406 -8.74 -3.53 12.47
N PRO A 407 -8.87 -2.45 13.24
CA PRO A 407 -10.14 -2.10 13.87
C PRO A 407 -11.23 -1.81 12.83
N MET A 408 -12.43 -2.25 13.15
CA MET A 408 -13.62 -1.95 12.38
C MET A 408 -14.11 -0.50 12.66
N PRO A 409 -14.78 0.16 11.69
CA PRO A 409 -15.16 -0.35 10.37
C PRO A 409 -14.21 0.06 9.24
N GLY A 410 -13.20 0.91 9.49
CA GLY A 410 -12.47 1.65 8.46
C GLY A 410 -11.84 0.80 7.36
N ALA A 411 -11.12 -0.28 7.72
CA ALA A 411 -10.49 -1.15 6.72
C ALA A 411 -11.54 -1.87 5.85
N ALA A 412 -12.65 -2.30 6.46
CA ALA A 412 -13.72 -3.01 5.78
C ALA A 412 -14.55 -2.09 4.88
N THR A 413 -14.80 -0.84 5.30
CA THR A 413 -15.49 0.16 4.46
C THR A 413 -14.65 0.61 3.27
N ALA A 414 -13.33 0.79 3.46
CA ALA A 414 -12.41 1.08 2.36
C ALA A 414 -12.40 -0.08 1.34
N PHE A 415 -12.33 -1.31 1.82
CA PHE A 415 -12.41 -2.50 0.96
C PHE A 415 -13.75 -2.61 0.24
N LEU A 416 -14.86 -2.28 0.89
CA LEU A 416 -16.17 -2.23 0.24
C LEU A 416 -16.17 -1.27 -0.95
N GLY A 417 -15.49 -0.12 -0.84
CA GLY A 417 -15.26 0.79 -1.99
C GLY A 417 -14.53 0.09 -3.14
N GLU A 418 -13.42 -0.63 -2.86
CA GLU A 418 -12.69 -1.40 -3.89
C GLU A 418 -13.58 -2.45 -4.59
N VAL A 419 -14.49 -3.10 -3.84
CA VAL A 419 -15.46 -4.07 -4.40
C VAL A 419 -16.44 -3.38 -5.33
N PHE A 420 -16.96 -2.20 -4.97
CA PHE A 420 -17.81 -1.41 -5.84
C PHE A 420 -17.11 -0.94 -7.12
N ASP A 421 -15.84 -0.50 -7.02
CA ASP A 421 -15.03 -0.12 -8.19
C ASP A 421 -14.82 -1.32 -9.13
N LEU A 422 -14.60 -2.51 -8.57
CA LEU A 422 -14.51 -3.74 -9.35
C LEU A 422 -15.85 -4.08 -10.04
N ALA A 423 -16.98 -3.91 -9.35
CA ALA A 423 -18.30 -4.10 -9.91
C ALA A 423 -18.57 -3.15 -11.09
N VAL A 424 -18.23 -1.87 -10.95
CA VAL A 424 -18.34 -0.86 -12.00
C VAL A 424 -17.47 -1.23 -13.21
N SER A 425 -16.23 -1.65 -12.97
CA SER A 425 -15.31 -2.07 -14.05
C SER A 425 -15.83 -3.28 -14.82
N ARG A 426 -16.50 -4.23 -14.18
CA ARG A 426 -17.15 -5.37 -14.84
C ARG A 426 -18.35 -4.95 -15.66
N ARG A 427 -19.17 -4.03 -15.16
CA ARG A 427 -20.32 -3.48 -15.87
C ARG A 427 -19.91 -2.81 -17.18
N GLN A 428 -18.82 -2.02 -17.18
CA GLN A 428 -18.27 -1.39 -18.38
C GLN A 428 -17.84 -2.40 -19.44
N LYS A 429 -17.37 -3.57 -19.03
CA LYS A 429 -16.98 -4.67 -19.93
C LYS A 429 -18.14 -5.55 -20.39
N ARG A 430 -19.39 -5.18 -20.12
CA ARG A 430 -20.63 -5.94 -20.43
C ARG A 430 -20.66 -7.38 -19.86
N LEU A 431 -19.95 -7.63 -18.79
CA LEU A 431 -20.02 -8.86 -18.03
C LEU A 431 -21.16 -8.68 -17.00
N ASP A 432 -22.27 -9.32 -17.22
CA ASP A 432 -23.52 -9.40 -16.44
C ASP A 432 -23.83 -8.32 -15.38
N GLY A 433 -25.13 -8.06 -15.14
CA GLY A 433 -25.64 -6.97 -14.31
C GLY A 433 -24.86 -6.80 -13.01
N ALA A 434 -24.12 -5.68 -12.89
CA ALA A 434 -23.18 -5.43 -11.82
C ALA A 434 -23.86 -5.47 -10.45
N ARG A 435 -23.62 -6.53 -9.71
CA ARG A 435 -24.02 -6.71 -8.32
C ARG A 435 -22.78 -6.95 -7.48
N VAL A 436 -22.82 -6.49 -6.24
CA VAL A 436 -21.84 -6.87 -5.23
C VAL A 436 -22.36 -8.12 -4.53
N ASP A 437 -21.95 -9.26 -5.03
CA ASP A 437 -22.26 -10.59 -4.47
C ASP A 437 -21.06 -11.15 -3.68
N GLU A 438 -21.22 -12.30 -3.04
CA GLU A 438 -20.14 -12.97 -2.33
C GLU A 438 -18.96 -13.35 -3.22
N GLY A 439 -19.21 -13.71 -4.49
CA GLY A 439 -18.17 -14.08 -5.45
C GLY A 439 -17.23 -12.92 -5.73
N LEU A 440 -17.81 -11.74 -5.97
CA LEU A 440 -17.07 -10.51 -6.21
C LEU A 440 -16.27 -10.05 -4.96
N VAL A 441 -16.89 -10.18 -3.78
CA VAL A 441 -16.20 -9.89 -2.50
C VAL A 441 -15.00 -10.80 -2.32
N ARG A 442 -15.13 -12.11 -2.55
CA ARG A 442 -14.00 -13.05 -2.46
C ARG A 442 -12.91 -12.73 -3.48
N GLU A 443 -13.28 -12.46 -4.73
CA GLU A 443 -12.32 -12.09 -5.78
C GLU A 443 -11.54 -10.82 -5.42
N ALA A 444 -12.22 -9.78 -4.95
CA ALA A 444 -11.56 -8.54 -4.51
C ALA A 444 -10.59 -8.81 -3.34
N PHE A 445 -11.01 -9.67 -2.39
CA PHE A 445 -10.18 -10.01 -1.25
C PHE A 445 -8.95 -10.85 -1.65
N ILE A 446 -9.11 -11.77 -2.61
CA ILE A 446 -7.98 -12.52 -3.21
C ILE A 446 -7.00 -11.56 -3.88
N ARG A 447 -7.49 -10.61 -4.68
CA ARG A 447 -6.62 -9.60 -5.34
C ARG A 447 -5.84 -8.76 -4.34
N ARG A 448 -6.48 -8.37 -3.24
CA ARG A 448 -5.88 -7.57 -2.18
C ARG A 448 -4.85 -8.34 -1.36
N THR A 449 -5.19 -9.55 -0.95
CA THR A 449 -4.38 -10.35 -0.01
C THR A 449 -3.47 -11.36 -0.71
N GLY A 450 -3.86 -11.81 -1.91
CA GLY A 450 -3.23 -12.92 -2.63
C GLY A 450 -3.43 -14.27 -1.96
N LEU A 451 -4.35 -14.37 -1.01
CA LEU A 451 -4.72 -15.64 -0.40
C LEU A 451 -5.46 -16.51 -1.43
N PRO A 452 -5.23 -17.81 -1.45
CA PRO A 452 -5.92 -18.69 -2.38
C PRO A 452 -7.40 -18.85 -2.01
N GLU A 453 -8.24 -19.01 -3.02
CA GLU A 453 -9.70 -19.10 -2.85
C GLU A 453 -10.14 -20.20 -1.87
N TRP A 454 -9.47 -21.37 -1.90
CA TRP A 454 -9.78 -22.47 -1.01
C TRP A 454 -9.64 -22.13 0.49
N LEU A 455 -8.77 -21.17 0.82
CA LEU A 455 -8.58 -20.71 2.20
C LEU A 455 -9.75 -19.82 2.67
N LEU A 456 -10.35 -19.05 1.75
CA LEU A 456 -11.45 -18.13 2.03
C LEU A 456 -12.82 -18.80 2.09
N ARG A 457 -12.94 -20.01 1.53
CA ARG A 457 -14.18 -20.78 1.52
C ARG A 457 -14.21 -21.76 2.69
N ASP A 458 -15.14 -21.58 3.62
CA ASP A 458 -15.28 -22.47 4.78
C ASP A 458 -15.75 -23.88 4.39
N GLU A 459 -16.48 -24.00 3.28
CA GLU A 459 -17.00 -25.27 2.75
C GLU A 459 -15.89 -26.16 2.17
N VAL A 460 -14.74 -25.60 1.82
CA VAL A 460 -13.62 -26.36 1.27
C VAL A 460 -12.83 -26.98 2.41
N THR A 461 -12.95 -28.27 2.56
CA THR A 461 -12.13 -29.06 3.50
C THR A 461 -10.72 -29.24 2.97
N VAL A 462 -9.75 -29.19 3.86
CA VAL A 462 -8.33 -29.46 3.54
C VAL A 462 -7.96 -30.79 4.18
N ASP A 463 -7.64 -31.76 3.33
CA ASP A 463 -7.14 -33.06 3.77
C ASP A 463 -5.66 -32.97 4.10
N ARG A 464 -5.30 -33.34 5.35
CA ARG A 464 -3.92 -33.34 5.85
C ARG A 464 -3.00 -34.21 5.00
N GLU A 465 -3.46 -35.41 4.61
CA GLU A 465 -2.65 -36.34 3.82
C GLU A 465 -2.33 -35.79 2.43
N ARG A 466 -3.29 -35.11 1.81
CA ARG A 466 -3.09 -34.41 0.54
C ARG A 466 -2.05 -33.29 0.66
N VAL A 467 -2.13 -32.48 1.72
CA VAL A 467 -1.14 -31.42 2.00
C VAL A 467 0.26 -32.01 2.17
N LEU A 468 0.38 -33.09 2.95
CA LEU A 468 1.65 -33.79 3.16
C LEU A 468 2.22 -34.36 1.85
N ALA A 469 1.36 -34.92 0.99
CA ALA A 469 1.76 -35.44 -0.31
C ALA A 469 2.25 -34.30 -1.23
N ASP A 470 1.57 -33.15 -1.25
CA ASP A 470 1.96 -32.01 -2.05
C ASP A 470 3.29 -31.38 -1.59
N PHE A 471 3.51 -31.28 -0.28
CA PHE A 471 4.82 -30.92 0.25
C PHE A 471 5.89 -31.96 -0.08
N GLY A 472 5.52 -33.25 -0.09
CA GLY A 472 6.42 -34.37 -0.44
C GLY A 472 6.97 -34.29 -1.86
N LYS A 473 6.24 -33.72 -2.81
CA LYS A 473 6.70 -33.48 -4.18
C LYS A 473 7.86 -32.48 -4.24
N ARG A 474 7.91 -31.55 -3.30
CA ARG A 474 8.95 -30.50 -3.25
C ARG A 474 10.07 -30.81 -2.26
N VAL A 475 9.72 -31.33 -1.08
CA VAL A 475 10.64 -31.59 0.03
C VAL A 475 10.66 -33.09 0.34
N ILE A 476 11.71 -33.73 -0.12
CA ILE A 476 11.90 -35.18 -0.04
C ILE A 476 12.61 -35.54 1.26
N GLY A 477 12.19 -36.61 1.93
CA GLY A 477 12.88 -37.21 3.08
C GLY A 477 12.70 -36.49 4.42
N GLN A 478 11.89 -35.42 4.50
CA GLN A 478 11.73 -34.59 5.71
C GLN A 478 10.29 -34.63 6.24
N ALA A 479 9.87 -35.79 6.78
CA ALA A 479 8.51 -35.97 7.25
C ALA A 479 8.10 -35.03 8.37
N ALA A 480 8.98 -34.79 9.35
CA ALA A 480 8.73 -33.87 10.46
C ALA A 480 8.53 -32.41 9.98
N GLY A 481 9.35 -31.94 9.04
CA GLY A 481 9.23 -30.60 8.45
C GLY A 481 7.92 -30.40 7.69
N ARG A 482 7.52 -31.42 6.91
CA ARG A 482 6.23 -31.43 6.20
C ARG A 482 5.04 -31.41 7.16
N ALA A 483 5.12 -32.21 8.25
CA ALA A 483 4.06 -32.27 9.25
C ALA A 483 3.88 -30.89 9.94
N ALA A 484 4.95 -30.29 10.44
CA ALA A 484 4.88 -28.98 11.10
C ALA A 484 4.32 -27.89 10.19
N ALA A 485 4.74 -27.86 8.92
CA ALA A 485 4.19 -26.91 7.94
C ALA A 485 2.71 -27.16 7.64
N ALA A 486 2.28 -28.42 7.55
CA ALA A 486 0.88 -28.79 7.38
C ALA A 486 0.03 -28.41 8.59
N ASP A 487 0.54 -28.57 9.81
CA ASP A 487 -0.17 -28.24 11.03
C ASP A 487 -0.40 -26.72 11.15
N VAL A 488 0.59 -25.87 10.81
CA VAL A 488 0.42 -24.40 10.72
C VAL A 488 -0.68 -24.05 9.71
N LEU A 489 -0.66 -24.69 8.54
CA LEU A 489 -1.66 -24.44 7.48
C LEU A 489 -3.07 -24.84 7.93
N LEU A 490 -3.22 -25.99 8.56
CA LEU A 490 -4.51 -26.49 9.06
C LEU A 490 -5.03 -25.63 10.21
N THR A 491 -4.18 -25.21 11.14
CA THR A 491 -4.54 -24.30 12.24
C THR A 491 -5.04 -22.96 11.68
N PHE A 492 -4.36 -22.42 10.67
CA PHE A 492 -4.78 -21.21 9.99
C PHE A 492 -6.11 -21.42 9.23
N LYS A 493 -6.26 -22.54 8.51
CA LYS A 493 -7.51 -22.87 7.82
C LYS A 493 -8.67 -23.03 8.79
N ALA A 494 -8.44 -23.62 9.94
CA ALA A 494 -9.46 -23.80 10.99
C ALA A 494 -9.78 -22.51 11.75
N GLY A 495 -8.99 -21.43 11.59
CA GLY A 495 -9.15 -20.17 12.35
C GLY A 495 -8.83 -20.33 13.84
N MET A 496 -7.96 -21.27 14.19
CA MET A 496 -7.55 -21.56 15.57
C MET A 496 -6.21 -20.93 15.97
N ASN A 497 -5.63 -20.11 15.09
CA ASN A 497 -4.42 -19.32 15.39
C ASN A 497 -4.72 -18.19 16.36
N ASP A 498 -3.72 -17.86 17.21
CA ASP A 498 -3.79 -16.68 18.08
C ASP A 498 -3.73 -15.40 17.23
N PRO A 499 -4.76 -14.53 17.28
CA PRO A 499 -4.79 -13.30 16.50
C PRO A 499 -3.75 -12.25 16.94
N GLY A 500 -3.14 -12.41 18.12
CA GLY A 500 -2.10 -11.53 18.66
C GLY A 500 -0.71 -11.85 18.15
N ARG A 501 -0.46 -13.08 17.65
CA ARG A 501 0.85 -13.63 17.28
C ARG A 501 0.97 -13.87 15.77
N PRO A 502 2.17 -14.14 15.24
CA PRO A 502 2.33 -14.69 13.89
C PRO A 502 1.52 -15.96 13.68
N LEU A 503 1.19 -16.31 12.44
CA LEU A 503 0.46 -17.55 12.09
C LEU A 503 1.19 -18.82 12.51
N GLY A 504 2.50 -18.74 12.69
CA GLY A 504 3.35 -19.78 13.23
C GLY A 504 4.80 -19.32 13.30
N VAL A 505 5.52 -19.74 14.32
CA VAL A 505 6.94 -19.48 14.55
C VAL A 505 7.66 -20.84 14.62
N LEU A 506 8.37 -21.19 13.54
CA LEU A 506 9.02 -22.49 13.40
C LEU A 506 10.54 -22.35 13.41
N LEU A 507 11.24 -23.27 14.04
CA LEU A 507 12.69 -23.41 13.97
C LEU A 507 13.08 -24.73 13.30
N PHE A 508 13.69 -24.67 12.13
CA PHE A 508 14.19 -25.81 11.38
C PHE A 508 15.67 -26.02 11.65
N ALA A 509 16.01 -27.07 12.36
CA ALA A 509 17.36 -27.39 12.77
C ALA A 509 17.88 -28.63 12.03
N GLY A 510 19.15 -28.65 11.71
CA GLY A 510 19.80 -29.81 11.08
C GLY A 510 20.95 -29.42 10.15
N PRO A 511 21.60 -30.39 9.50
CA PRO A 511 22.74 -30.18 8.61
C PRO A 511 22.43 -29.23 7.44
N THR A 512 23.46 -28.72 6.78
CA THR A 512 23.29 -27.91 5.57
C THR A 512 22.79 -28.76 4.40
N GLY A 513 21.97 -28.18 3.51
CA GLY A 513 21.55 -28.85 2.27
C GLY A 513 20.49 -29.95 2.43
N VAL A 514 19.86 -30.09 3.61
CA VAL A 514 18.81 -31.11 3.85
C VAL A 514 17.40 -30.66 3.50
N GLY A 515 17.20 -29.43 3.03
CA GLY A 515 15.91 -28.93 2.56
C GLY A 515 15.19 -27.97 3.49
N LYS A 516 15.83 -27.40 4.54
CA LYS A 516 15.22 -26.41 5.46
C LYS A 516 14.65 -25.20 4.72
N THR A 517 15.46 -24.54 3.92
CA THR A 517 15.05 -23.39 3.10
C THR A 517 14.03 -23.78 2.02
N GLU A 518 14.12 -25.00 1.47
CA GLU A 518 13.16 -25.50 0.49
C GLU A 518 11.76 -25.73 1.10
N MET A 519 11.69 -26.14 2.37
CA MET A 519 10.42 -26.26 3.09
C MET A 519 9.75 -24.90 3.27
N ALA A 520 10.51 -23.85 3.60
CA ALA A 520 9.98 -22.49 3.69
C ALA A 520 9.41 -21.99 2.33
N LYS A 521 10.12 -22.29 1.22
CA LYS A 521 9.63 -21.98 -0.13
C LYS A 521 8.39 -22.79 -0.48
N ALA A 522 8.35 -24.08 -0.11
CA ALA A 522 7.19 -24.93 -0.37
C ALA A 522 5.95 -24.44 0.38
N LEU A 523 6.09 -24.02 1.65
CA LEU A 523 5.00 -23.44 2.43
C LEU A 523 4.53 -22.09 1.84
N ALA A 524 5.46 -21.20 1.47
CA ALA A 524 5.13 -19.93 0.81
C ALA A 524 4.38 -20.15 -0.52
N GLY A 525 4.84 -21.11 -1.33
CA GLY A 525 4.19 -21.46 -2.59
C GLY A 525 2.81 -22.09 -2.39
N TYR A 526 2.60 -22.88 -1.35
CA TYR A 526 1.31 -23.50 -1.04
C TYR A 526 0.28 -22.47 -0.52
N LEU A 527 0.70 -21.62 0.42
CA LEU A 527 -0.17 -20.60 1.01
C LEU A 527 -0.50 -19.45 0.05
N PHE A 528 0.42 -19.06 -0.81
CA PHE A 528 0.33 -17.81 -1.58
C PHE A 528 0.63 -17.96 -3.07
N GLY A 529 1.01 -19.14 -3.52
CA GLY A 529 1.37 -19.41 -4.90
C GLY A 529 0.27 -20.06 -5.71
N ASN A 530 0.35 -19.87 -7.03
CA ASN A 530 -0.44 -20.44 -8.11
C ASN A 530 -1.79 -19.81 -8.45
N SER A 531 -1.94 -18.50 -8.29
CA SER A 531 -2.97 -17.77 -9.07
C SER A 531 -2.45 -17.26 -10.42
N GLY A 532 -1.34 -17.79 -10.94
CA GLY A 532 -0.80 -17.40 -12.23
C GLY A 532 0.42 -18.26 -12.61
N GLU A 533 0.39 -18.81 -13.82
CA GLU A 533 1.49 -19.52 -14.44
C GLU A 533 2.72 -18.60 -14.61
N GLY A 534 3.54 -18.50 -13.56
CA GLY A 534 4.79 -17.75 -13.65
C GLY A 534 5.68 -18.01 -12.44
N ARG A 535 6.89 -18.51 -12.68
CA ARG A 535 8.00 -18.68 -11.70
C ARG A 535 8.36 -17.42 -10.88
N GLY A 536 7.62 -16.32 -11.03
CA GLY A 536 7.82 -15.03 -10.35
C GLY A 536 6.96 -14.78 -9.11
N ALA A 537 5.79 -15.43 -8.99
CA ALA A 537 4.85 -15.17 -7.87
C ALA A 537 5.38 -15.66 -6.51
N GLU A 538 6.19 -16.72 -6.48
CA GLU A 538 6.84 -17.21 -5.25
C GLU A 538 7.86 -16.24 -4.68
N LYS A 539 8.57 -15.46 -5.51
CA LYS A 539 9.62 -14.53 -5.07
C LYS A 539 9.09 -13.36 -4.24
N GLY A 540 7.82 -12.96 -4.40
CA GLY A 540 7.24 -11.83 -3.69
C GLY A 540 6.77 -12.14 -2.26
N ARG A 541 6.41 -13.40 -1.98
CA ARG A 541 5.78 -13.82 -0.71
C ARG A 541 6.73 -14.51 0.27
N LEU A 542 7.95 -14.78 -0.14
CA LEU A 542 9.02 -15.25 0.73
C LEU A 542 10.00 -14.09 0.99
N VAL A 543 10.01 -13.60 2.22
CA VAL A 543 10.97 -12.59 2.69
C VAL A 543 12.12 -13.34 3.35
N ARG A 544 13.26 -13.43 2.68
CA ARG A 544 14.44 -14.13 3.20
C ARG A 544 15.47 -13.13 3.69
N LEU A 545 15.97 -13.33 4.91
CA LEU A 545 17.11 -12.62 5.49
C LEU A 545 18.17 -13.63 5.91
N ASP A 546 19.41 -13.34 5.59
CA ASP A 546 20.57 -14.06 6.10
C ASP A 546 21.03 -13.37 7.40
N MET A 547 20.91 -14.08 8.52
CA MET A 547 21.20 -13.50 9.83
C MET A 547 22.70 -13.26 10.06
N SER A 548 23.56 -13.78 9.21
CA SER A 548 24.99 -13.45 9.22
C SER A 548 25.25 -11.97 8.90
N GLU A 549 24.38 -11.33 8.12
CA GLU A 549 24.41 -9.89 7.85
C GLU A 549 24.07 -9.03 9.08
N TYR A 550 23.45 -9.65 10.08
CA TYR A 550 22.95 -9.01 11.31
C TYR A 550 23.72 -9.47 12.56
N SER A 551 24.99 -9.85 12.42
CA SER A 551 25.83 -10.39 13.50
C SER A 551 26.69 -9.35 14.23
N GLY A 552 26.90 -8.15 13.65
CA GLY A 552 27.83 -7.15 14.18
C GLY A 552 27.16 -5.93 14.81
N PRO A 553 27.95 -4.95 15.27
CA PRO A 553 27.45 -3.69 15.82
C PRO A 553 26.49 -2.98 14.84
N GLY A 554 25.45 -2.35 15.36
CA GLY A 554 24.40 -1.70 14.55
C GLY A 554 23.48 -2.67 13.80
N ALA A 555 23.46 -3.95 14.16
CA ALA A 555 22.58 -4.95 13.57
C ALA A 555 21.11 -4.60 13.77
N ALA A 556 20.72 -4.12 14.94
CA ALA A 556 19.37 -3.68 15.24
C ALA A 556 18.93 -2.51 14.33
N GLU A 557 19.84 -1.58 14.02
CA GLU A 557 19.55 -0.47 13.10
C GLU A 557 19.33 -0.95 11.67
N ARG A 558 20.17 -1.87 11.19
CA ARG A 558 19.98 -2.48 9.87
C ARG A 558 18.68 -3.27 9.79
N PHE A 559 18.31 -3.94 10.87
CA PHE A 559 17.08 -4.75 10.94
C PHE A 559 15.82 -3.89 10.94
N LEU A 560 15.82 -2.74 11.61
CA LEU A 560 14.72 -1.79 11.65
C LEU A 560 14.70 -0.81 10.48
N GLY A 561 15.86 -0.52 9.92
CA GLY A 561 16.12 0.57 8.97
C GLY A 561 16.76 1.79 9.65
N PRO A 562 17.46 2.65 8.88
CA PRO A 562 18.15 3.82 9.43
C PRO A 562 17.18 4.83 10.04
N PRO A 563 17.64 5.64 11.00
CA PRO A 563 16.79 6.65 11.64
C PRO A 563 16.25 7.71 10.68
N GLU A 564 17.04 8.09 9.69
CA GLU A 564 16.65 9.05 8.65
C GLU A 564 16.70 8.35 7.28
N GLY A 565 15.61 7.75 6.84
CA GLY A 565 15.61 7.08 5.55
C GLY A 565 14.48 6.07 5.35
N GLU A 566 14.63 5.23 4.36
CA GLU A 566 13.67 4.17 4.06
C GLU A 566 13.71 3.07 5.14
N PRO A 567 12.57 2.46 5.44
CA PRO A 567 12.53 1.30 6.33
C PRO A 567 13.35 0.14 5.75
N SER A 568 13.82 -0.77 6.62
CA SER A 568 14.55 -1.96 6.18
C SER A 568 13.75 -2.78 5.15
N GLU A 569 14.45 -3.61 4.40
CA GLU A 569 13.81 -4.49 3.41
C GLU A 569 12.75 -5.39 4.04
N LEU A 570 13.01 -5.93 5.23
CA LEU A 570 12.04 -6.71 6.00
C LEU A 570 10.78 -5.90 6.27
N VAL A 571 10.92 -4.73 6.88
CA VAL A 571 9.80 -3.86 7.25
C VAL A 571 9.00 -3.45 6.02
N ARG A 572 9.68 -3.07 4.94
CA ARG A 572 9.05 -2.66 3.68
C ARG A 572 8.25 -3.80 3.06
N ARG A 573 8.85 -4.99 2.93
CA ARG A 573 8.18 -6.15 2.31
C ARG A 573 6.99 -6.65 3.12
N VAL A 574 7.13 -6.75 4.44
CA VAL A 574 6.02 -7.17 5.30
C VAL A 574 4.87 -6.15 5.30
N ARG A 575 5.16 -4.85 5.26
CA ARG A 575 4.12 -3.81 5.12
C ARG A 575 3.39 -3.87 3.78
N GLN A 576 4.13 -4.15 2.69
CA GLN A 576 3.54 -4.29 1.36
C GLN A 576 2.71 -5.58 1.23
N GLN A 577 3.18 -6.66 1.85
CA GLN A 577 2.57 -7.98 1.78
C GLN A 577 2.55 -8.64 3.16
N PRO A 578 1.55 -8.31 4.02
CA PRO A 578 1.47 -8.86 5.37
C PRO A 578 1.32 -10.39 5.40
N PHE A 579 0.64 -10.97 4.40
CA PHE A 579 0.54 -12.43 4.23
C PHE A 579 1.79 -12.92 3.49
N CYS A 580 2.80 -13.36 4.24
CA CYS A 580 4.07 -13.82 3.71
C CYS A 580 4.71 -14.88 4.61
N VAL A 581 5.73 -15.54 4.09
CA VAL A 581 6.64 -16.35 4.89
C VAL A 581 7.92 -15.55 5.10
N VAL A 582 8.30 -15.31 6.34
CA VAL A 582 9.56 -14.67 6.71
C VAL A 582 10.54 -15.77 7.08
N LEU A 583 11.61 -15.89 6.32
CA LEU A 583 12.68 -16.85 6.55
C LEU A 583 13.92 -16.14 7.10
N LEU A 584 14.27 -16.45 8.34
CA LEU A 584 15.49 -15.99 9.01
C LEU A 584 16.52 -17.12 8.92
N ASP A 585 17.45 -17.04 7.97
CA ASP A 585 18.41 -18.09 7.69
C ASP A 585 19.63 -17.94 8.62
N GLU A 586 20.12 -19.06 9.20
CA GLU A 586 21.25 -19.12 10.14
C GLU A 586 21.06 -18.24 11.38
N ILE A 587 19.90 -18.41 12.06
CA ILE A 587 19.47 -17.55 13.18
C ILE A 587 20.51 -17.46 14.32
N GLU A 588 21.31 -18.48 14.54
CA GLU A 588 22.38 -18.52 15.55
C GLU A 588 23.46 -17.46 15.35
N LYS A 589 23.55 -16.86 14.19
CA LYS A 589 24.53 -15.80 13.86
C LYS A 589 24.04 -14.39 14.20
N ALA A 590 22.76 -14.23 14.49
CA ALA A 590 22.18 -12.94 14.82
C ALA A 590 22.77 -12.35 16.10
N SER A 591 22.87 -11.03 16.16
CA SER A 591 23.29 -10.34 17.39
C SER A 591 22.23 -10.42 18.49
N PRO A 592 22.58 -10.31 19.78
CA PRO A 592 21.63 -10.29 20.89
C PRO A 592 20.54 -9.23 20.75
N GLU A 593 20.88 -8.05 20.20
CA GLU A 593 19.92 -6.96 19.96
C GLU A 593 18.81 -7.35 18.98
N VAL A 594 19.14 -8.14 17.97
CA VAL A 594 18.16 -8.63 16.99
C VAL A 594 17.24 -9.68 17.63
N PHE A 595 17.76 -10.54 18.51
CA PHE A 595 16.91 -11.43 19.28
C PHE A 595 15.89 -10.70 20.13
N ASP A 596 16.28 -9.60 20.79
CA ASP A 596 15.37 -8.79 21.60
C ASP A 596 14.25 -8.16 20.73
N LEU A 597 14.55 -7.74 19.50
CA LEU A 597 13.54 -7.26 18.55
C LEU A 597 12.60 -8.40 18.09
N LEU A 598 13.13 -9.58 17.87
CA LEU A 598 12.35 -10.75 17.45
C LEU A 598 11.39 -11.26 18.54
N LEU A 599 11.69 -11.05 19.83
CA LEU A 599 10.75 -11.35 20.91
C LEU A 599 9.43 -10.61 20.72
N GLY A 600 9.46 -9.32 20.40
CA GLY A 600 8.26 -8.54 20.11
C GLY A 600 7.50 -9.04 18.87
N VAL A 601 8.22 -9.56 17.87
CA VAL A 601 7.60 -10.17 16.69
C VAL A 601 6.90 -11.48 17.06
N PHE A 602 7.51 -12.33 17.90
CA PHE A 602 6.96 -13.67 18.21
C PHE A 602 5.81 -13.63 19.22
N ASP A 603 5.85 -12.69 20.19
CA ASP A 603 4.82 -12.54 21.22
C ASP A 603 3.60 -11.75 20.77
N GLU A 604 3.86 -10.60 20.15
CA GLU A 604 2.82 -9.63 19.86
C GLU A 604 2.59 -9.43 18.37
N GLY A 605 3.32 -10.17 17.53
CA GLY A 605 3.23 -10.07 16.09
C GLY A 605 3.53 -8.68 15.58
N ARG A 606 4.41 -7.91 16.28
CA ARG A 606 4.69 -6.53 15.93
C ARG A 606 6.18 -6.18 16.01
N LEU A 607 6.58 -5.27 15.15
CA LEU A 607 7.90 -4.63 15.17
C LEU A 607 7.69 -3.14 15.06
N THR A 608 8.17 -2.39 16.07
CA THR A 608 8.05 -0.94 16.11
C THR A 608 9.38 -0.32 15.74
N ASP A 609 9.38 0.58 14.75
CA ASP A 609 10.58 1.33 14.38
C ASP A 609 10.86 2.48 15.38
N ARG A 610 11.99 3.17 15.23
CA ARG A 610 12.40 4.27 16.12
C ARG A 610 11.44 5.47 16.10
N TYR A 611 10.59 5.57 15.09
CA TYR A 611 9.57 6.61 14.97
C TYR A 611 8.22 6.20 15.54
N GLY A 612 8.12 5.07 16.24
CA GLY A 612 6.87 4.53 16.73
C GLY A 612 5.95 3.94 15.65
N ARG A 613 6.44 3.78 14.40
CA ARG A 613 5.64 3.20 13.33
C ARG A 613 5.61 1.69 13.44
N LEU A 614 4.42 1.16 13.58
CA LEU A 614 4.17 -0.27 13.75
C LEU A 614 4.23 -1.04 12.43
N THR A 615 4.87 -2.21 12.45
CA THR A 615 4.81 -3.22 11.40
C THR A 615 4.24 -4.50 11.98
N THR A 616 3.15 -5.00 11.40
CA THR A 616 2.50 -6.23 11.88
C THR A 616 3.02 -7.47 11.17
N PHE A 617 3.28 -8.53 11.94
CA PHE A 617 3.66 -9.86 11.49
C PHE A 617 2.57 -10.90 11.79
N ARG A 618 1.38 -10.47 12.25
CA ARG A 618 0.27 -11.35 12.65
C ARG A 618 -0.31 -12.18 11.51
N SER A 619 -0.06 -11.77 10.28
CA SER A 619 -0.44 -12.52 9.08
C SER A 619 0.76 -13.24 8.43
N ALA A 620 1.92 -13.26 9.07
CA ALA A 620 3.11 -13.92 8.56
C ALA A 620 3.36 -15.25 9.26
N VAL A 621 3.98 -16.19 8.54
CA VAL A 621 4.62 -17.36 9.14
C VAL A 621 6.11 -17.06 9.25
N VAL A 622 6.67 -17.16 10.44
CA VAL A 622 8.10 -16.96 10.67
C VAL A 622 8.80 -18.31 10.74
N ILE A 623 9.79 -18.49 9.88
CA ILE A 623 10.61 -19.71 9.85
C ILE A 623 12.06 -19.30 10.09
N MET A 624 12.68 -19.91 11.07
CA MET A 624 14.11 -19.78 11.36
C MET A 624 14.82 -21.05 10.92
N THR A 625 16.04 -20.94 10.38
CA THR A 625 16.88 -22.10 10.16
C THR A 625 18.12 -22.03 11.06
N SER A 626 18.57 -23.19 11.50
CA SER A 626 19.79 -23.34 12.28
C SER A 626 20.60 -24.56 11.84
N ASN A 627 21.92 -24.43 11.90
CA ASN A 627 22.86 -25.51 11.69
C ASN A 627 23.43 -26.05 13.02
N LEU A 628 22.98 -25.55 14.16
CA LEU A 628 23.39 -26.02 15.49
C LEU A 628 23.07 -27.49 15.66
N GLY A 629 23.94 -28.20 16.36
CA GLY A 629 23.82 -29.66 16.61
C GLY A 629 24.29 -30.55 15.45
N ALA A 630 24.57 -29.99 14.26
CA ALA A 630 25.04 -30.76 13.12
C ALA A 630 26.48 -31.34 13.34
N THR A 631 27.31 -30.65 14.13
CA THR A 631 28.70 -31.01 14.41
C THR A 631 28.87 -31.92 15.62
N ALA A 632 27.89 -32.02 16.51
CA ALA A 632 27.98 -32.85 17.72
C ALA A 632 28.01 -34.35 17.40
N GLY A 633 27.37 -34.77 16.31
CA GLY A 633 27.41 -36.16 15.82
C GLY A 633 28.80 -36.64 15.39
N GLU A 634 29.64 -35.73 14.87
CA GLU A 634 30.99 -36.05 14.41
C GLU A 634 31.97 -36.23 15.57
N ALA A 635 31.80 -35.48 16.68
CA ALA A 635 32.71 -35.55 17.83
C ALA A 635 32.58 -36.83 18.64
N PHE A 636 31.46 -37.59 18.56
CA PHE A 636 31.24 -38.79 19.35
C PHE A 636 31.17 -40.08 18.53
N GLY A 637 31.42 -40.07 17.23
CA GLY A 637 31.46 -41.27 16.39
C GLY A 637 30.10 -42.05 16.33
N LEU A 638 28.99 -41.45 16.74
CA LEU A 638 27.67 -42.03 16.75
C LEU A 638 26.93 -41.69 15.46
N SER A 639 26.67 -42.67 14.65
CA SER A 639 25.99 -42.58 13.35
C SER A 639 24.50 -42.22 13.41
N LYS A 640 23.92 -41.97 14.57
CA LYS A 640 22.54 -41.52 14.76
C LYS A 640 22.44 -40.57 15.95
N VAL A 641 22.54 -39.26 15.69
CA VAL A 641 22.13 -38.26 16.68
C VAL A 641 20.59 -38.24 16.71
N SER A 642 19.99 -38.55 17.85
CA SER A 642 18.54 -38.55 17.99
C SER A 642 17.99 -37.12 17.94
N GLY A 643 16.75 -36.91 17.43
CA GLY A 643 16.11 -35.58 17.39
C GLY A 643 16.05 -34.91 18.77
N LYS A 644 16.08 -35.64 19.87
CA LYS A 644 16.17 -35.12 21.24
C LYS A 644 17.48 -34.40 21.54
N THR A 645 18.59 -34.83 20.93
CA THR A 645 19.91 -34.19 21.12
C THR A 645 19.96 -32.86 20.42
N TYR A 646 19.43 -32.72 19.20
CA TYR A 646 19.31 -31.46 18.50
C TYR A 646 18.49 -30.43 19.28
N ALA A 647 17.33 -30.81 19.76
CA ALA A 647 16.46 -29.94 20.53
C ALA A 647 17.12 -29.45 21.83
N SER A 648 17.89 -30.31 22.52
CA SER A 648 18.59 -29.92 23.75
C SER A 648 19.76 -28.96 23.50
N GLU A 649 20.52 -29.13 22.43
CA GLU A 649 21.61 -28.22 22.07
C GLU A 649 21.10 -26.85 21.65
N ILE A 650 20.01 -26.81 20.88
CA ILE A 650 19.34 -25.58 20.50
C ILE A 650 18.83 -24.85 21.75
N ALA A 651 18.15 -25.59 22.66
CA ALA A 651 17.66 -25.02 23.91
C ALA A 651 18.78 -24.46 24.81
N ALA A 652 19.97 -25.07 24.75
CA ALA A 652 21.14 -24.60 25.50
C ALA A 652 21.80 -23.36 24.86
N HIS A 653 21.64 -23.17 23.56
CA HIS A 653 22.25 -22.04 22.82
C HIS A 653 21.42 -20.76 22.94
N PHE A 654 20.12 -20.86 22.84
CA PHE A 654 19.22 -19.72 22.88
C PHE A 654 18.79 -19.42 24.32
N ARG A 655 18.50 -18.13 24.60
CA ARG A 655 17.92 -17.71 25.88
C ARG A 655 16.55 -18.39 26.04
N PRO A 656 16.18 -18.83 27.27
CA PRO A 656 14.92 -19.49 27.51
C PRO A 656 13.70 -18.69 27.06
N GLU A 657 13.75 -17.36 27.20
CA GLU A 657 12.67 -16.46 26.79
C GLU A 657 12.44 -16.52 25.28
N PHE A 658 13.49 -16.62 24.48
CA PHE A 658 13.40 -16.74 23.03
C PHE A 658 12.90 -18.13 22.61
N PHE A 659 13.46 -19.18 23.22
CA PHE A 659 13.11 -20.57 22.90
C PHE A 659 11.63 -20.88 23.19
N ASN A 660 11.08 -20.36 24.30
CA ASN A 660 9.68 -20.56 24.71
C ASN A 660 8.66 -19.85 23.80
N ARG A 661 9.09 -19.02 22.84
CA ARG A 661 8.23 -18.33 21.87
C ARG A 661 8.13 -19.05 20.55
N ILE A 662 8.89 -20.14 20.38
CA ILE A 662 8.91 -20.95 19.17
C ILE A 662 7.80 -22.00 19.29
N ASP A 663 6.88 -22.03 18.33
CA ASP A 663 5.74 -22.96 18.35
C ASP A 663 6.19 -24.40 18.08
N ALA A 664 7.19 -24.59 17.21
CA ALA A 664 7.76 -25.92 16.98
C ALA A 664 9.24 -25.84 16.58
N VAL A 665 10.03 -26.70 17.21
CA VAL A 665 11.42 -26.99 16.83
C VAL A 665 11.43 -28.30 16.04
N VAL A 666 11.80 -28.20 14.77
CA VAL A 666 11.71 -29.32 13.83
C VAL A 666 13.11 -29.75 13.39
N THR A 667 13.46 -31.00 13.66
CA THR A 667 14.73 -31.56 13.24
C THR A 667 14.65 -32.07 11.81
N PHE A 668 15.55 -31.58 10.97
CA PHE A 668 15.79 -32.06 9.61
C PHE A 668 16.94 -33.07 9.65
N GLU A 669 16.63 -34.28 9.26
CA GLU A 669 17.59 -35.37 9.28
C GLU A 669 18.51 -35.34 8.06
N ALA A 670 19.71 -35.97 8.20
CA ALA A 670 20.58 -36.21 7.06
C ALA A 670 19.86 -37.04 6.00
N LEU A 671 20.05 -36.70 4.73
CA LEU A 671 19.40 -37.36 3.61
C LEU A 671 19.99 -38.74 3.34
N GLY A 672 19.18 -39.78 3.44
CA GLY A 672 19.57 -41.14 3.06
C GLY A 672 19.64 -41.34 1.55
N ARG A 673 20.27 -42.45 1.10
CA ARG A 673 20.48 -42.72 -0.34
C ARG A 673 19.17 -42.72 -1.12
N GLU A 674 18.08 -43.29 -0.60
CA GLU A 674 16.77 -43.32 -1.28
C GLU A 674 16.21 -41.92 -1.49
N ALA A 675 16.33 -41.01 -0.51
CA ALA A 675 15.93 -39.63 -0.65
C ALA A 675 16.78 -38.90 -1.69
N MET A 676 18.08 -39.17 -1.75
CA MET A 676 18.98 -38.59 -2.72
C MET A 676 18.69 -39.05 -4.14
N VAL A 677 18.29 -40.32 -4.37
CA VAL A 677 17.79 -40.80 -5.69
C VAL A 677 16.59 -39.96 -6.12
N GLN A 678 15.59 -39.81 -5.24
CA GLN A 678 14.39 -39.03 -5.57
C GLN A 678 14.71 -37.55 -5.83
N ILE A 679 15.69 -36.98 -5.12
CA ILE A 679 16.15 -35.59 -5.35
C ILE A 679 16.87 -35.48 -6.70
N ALA A 680 17.74 -36.43 -7.07
CA ALA A 680 18.40 -36.47 -8.37
C ALA A 680 17.37 -36.51 -9.52
N GLU A 681 16.37 -37.38 -9.40
CA GLU A 681 15.28 -37.43 -10.37
C GLU A 681 14.46 -36.13 -10.45
N LYS A 682 14.19 -35.49 -9.27
CA LYS A 682 13.52 -34.19 -9.25
C LYS A 682 14.34 -33.11 -9.96
N GLU A 683 15.63 -32.99 -9.67
CA GLU A 683 16.53 -32.04 -10.32
C GLU A 683 16.60 -32.27 -11.84
N LEU A 684 16.68 -33.53 -12.29
CA LEU A 684 16.66 -33.85 -13.72
C LEU A 684 15.33 -33.46 -14.40
N ARG A 685 14.18 -33.67 -13.72
CA ARG A 685 12.87 -33.18 -14.25
C ARG A 685 12.83 -31.64 -14.30
N GLU A 686 13.42 -30.95 -13.35
CA GLU A 686 13.51 -29.49 -13.39
C GLU A 686 14.40 -29.01 -14.52
N VAL A 687 15.52 -29.69 -14.81
CA VAL A 687 16.35 -29.43 -15.99
C VAL A 687 15.56 -29.67 -17.29
N ALA A 688 14.78 -30.74 -17.36
CA ALA A 688 13.94 -31.06 -18.51
C ALA A 688 12.88 -29.96 -18.80
N GLY A 689 12.42 -29.26 -17.76
CA GLY A 689 11.46 -28.14 -17.86
C GLY A 689 12.09 -26.77 -18.14
N ARG A 690 13.43 -26.67 -18.29
CA ARG A 690 14.08 -25.36 -18.55
C ARG A 690 13.71 -24.81 -19.93
N GLU A 691 13.56 -23.50 -20.03
CA GLU A 691 13.14 -22.76 -21.24
C GLU A 691 13.96 -23.13 -22.47
N GLY A 692 15.27 -23.35 -22.32
CA GLY A 692 16.16 -23.74 -23.44
C GLY A 692 15.75 -25.02 -24.14
N LEU A 693 15.14 -25.98 -23.45
CA LEU A 693 14.60 -27.23 -23.99
C LEU A 693 13.14 -27.03 -24.44
N ALA A 694 12.32 -26.39 -23.61
CA ALA A 694 10.91 -26.18 -23.91
C ALA A 694 10.69 -25.34 -25.19
N ALA A 695 11.44 -24.24 -25.37
CA ALA A 695 11.37 -23.40 -26.58
C ALA A 695 11.75 -24.11 -27.88
N ARG A 696 12.54 -25.19 -27.79
CA ARG A 696 12.96 -26.01 -28.93
C ARG A 696 12.15 -27.28 -29.08
N ALA A 697 11.14 -27.51 -28.22
CA ALA A 697 10.38 -28.75 -28.13
C ALA A 697 11.28 -29.99 -27.99
N VAL A 698 12.38 -29.88 -27.26
CA VAL A 698 13.32 -30.96 -26.98
C VAL A 698 12.95 -31.64 -25.68
N ARG A 699 12.75 -32.96 -25.71
CA ARG A 699 12.53 -33.77 -24.49
C ARG A 699 13.87 -34.25 -23.95
N LEU A 700 13.97 -34.31 -22.63
CA LEU A 700 15.11 -34.90 -21.91
C LEU A 700 14.68 -36.21 -21.26
N THR A 701 15.42 -37.30 -21.54
CA THR A 701 15.21 -38.61 -20.94
C THR A 701 16.53 -39.15 -20.37
N TRP A 702 16.47 -39.99 -19.39
CA TRP A 702 17.68 -40.54 -18.73
C TRP A 702 17.47 -41.96 -18.27
N THR A 703 18.56 -42.71 -18.20
CA THR A 703 18.60 -44.06 -17.65
C THR A 703 18.86 -44.07 -16.14
N ALA A 704 18.53 -45.13 -15.44
CA ALA A 704 18.84 -45.29 -14.00
C ALA A 704 20.35 -45.14 -13.70
N GLY A 705 21.22 -45.56 -14.62
CA GLY A 705 22.68 -45.39 -14.51
C GLY A 705 23.13 -43.92 -14.40
N VAL A 706 22.41 -42.99 -15.01
CA VAL A 706 22.69 -41.55 -14.88
C VAL A 706 22.45 -41.08 -13.46
N VAL A 707 21.33 -41.51 -12.83
CA VAL A 707 21.02 -41.18 -11.45
C VAL A 707 22.09 -41.75 -10.50
N GLU A 708 22.49 -43.01 -10.72
CA GLU A 708 23.57 -43.63 -9.94
C GLU A 708 24.89 -42.89 -10.08
N LYS A 709 25.25 -42.49 -11.29
CA LYS A 709 26.47 -41.72 -11.55
C LYS A 709 26.45 -40.35 -10.91
N LEU A 710 25.31 -39.64 -10.94
CA LEU A 710 25.15 -38.38 -10.23
C LEU A 710 25.29 -38.53 -8.72
N LEU A 711 24.83 -39.66 -8.16
CA LEU A 711 24.99 -39.98 -6.74
C LEU A 711 26.43 -40.33 -6.39
N GLU A 712 27.16 -41.07 -7.23
CA GLU A 712 28.58 -41.36 -7.02
C GLU A 712 29.41 -40.08 -6.87
N GLU A 713 29.15 -39.09 -7.71
CA GLU A 713 29.87 -37.81 -7.74
C GLU A 713 29.33 -36.77 -6.74
N GLY A 714 28.04 -36.85 -6.41
CA GLY A 714 27.32 -35.83 -5.65
C GLY A 714 26.79 -36.27 -4.28
N PHE A 715 27.05 -37.50 -3.81
CA PHE A 715 26.59 -37.92 -2.50
C PHE A 715 27.62 -37.63 -1.41
N ASP A 716 27.32 -36.68 -0.53
CA ASP A 716 28.01 -36.48 0.73
C ASP A 716 26.99 -36.23 1.84
N ALA A 717 26.91 -37.17 2.79
CA ALA A 717 25.93 -37.11 3.89
C ALA A 717 26.08 -35.84 4.75
N ARG A 718 27.27 -35.21 4.78
CA ARG A 718 27.56 -34.00 5.58
C ARG A 718 27.00 -32.73 4.94
N TYR A 719 26.96 -32.69 3.60
CA TYR A 719 26.57 -31.49 2.84
C TYR A 719 25.22 -31.59 2.18
N GLY A 720 24.50 -32.70 2.41
CA GLY A 720 23.13 -32.93 1.91
C GLY A 720 23.03 -32.93 0.39
N ALA A 721 22.03 -32.30 -0.16
CA ALA A 721 21.76 -32.28 -1.60
C ALA A 721 22.60 -31.24 -2.39
N ARG A 722 23.35 -30.33 -1.74
CA ARG A 722 24.14 -29.29 -2.45
C ARG A 722 25.22 -29.86 -3.40
N PRO A 723 26.01 -30.89 -2.99
CA PRO A 723 26.97 -31.51 -3.91
C PRO A 723 26.26 -32.17 -5.12
N LEU A 724 25.12 -32.81 -4.89
CA LEU A 724 24.33 -33.43 -5.96
C LEU A 724 23.82 -32.40 -6.99
N GLN A 725 23.35 -31.25 -6.54
CA GLN A 725 22.95 -30.15 -7.43
C GLN A 725 24.11 -29.66 -8.29
N ARG A 726 25.33 -29.55 -7.70
CA ARG A 726 26.54 -29.21 -8.44
C ARG A 726 26.91 -30.29 -9.47
N ALA A 727 26.76 -31.55 -9.11
CA ALA A 727 26.97 -32.66 -10.03
C ALA A 727 26.02 -32.60 -11.23
N VAL A 728 24.72 -32.33 -11.00
CA VAL A 728 23.74 -32.13 -12.06
C VAL A 728 24.13 -30.95 -12.96
N GLU A 729 24.50 -29.80 -12.40
CA GLU A 729 24.91 -28.64 -13.20
C GLU A 729 26.17 -28.92 -14.03
N THR A 730 27.16 -29.63 -13.44
CA THR A 730 28.44 -29.90 -14.13
C THR A 730 28.31 -31.03 -15.16
N LEU A 731 27.65 -32.14 -14.81
CA LEU A 731 27.64 -33.34 -15.61
C LEU A 731 26.48 -33.41 -16.60
N VAL A 732 25.41 -32.65 -16.39
CA VAL A 732 24.21 -32.66 -17.24
C VAL A 732 23.99 -31.30 -17.87
N VAL A 733 23.83 -30.22 -17.08
CA VAL A 733 23.41 -28.92 -17.60
C VAL A 733 24.49 -28.30 -18.51
N THR A 734 25.75 -28.31 -18.05
CA THR A 734 26.85 -27.72 -18.82
C THR A 734 27.08 -28.42 -20.14
N PRO A 735 27.12 -29.77 -20.27
CA PRO A 735 27.21 -30.45 -21.56
C PRO A 735 25.98 -30.24 -22.42
N LEU A 736 24.78 -30.24 -21.83
CA LEU A 736 23.51 -29.96 -22.51
C LEU A 736 23.48 -28.55 -23.10
N ALA A 737 23.93 -27.55 -22.34
CA ALA A 737 24.04 -26.17 -22.82
C ALA A 737 25.00 -26.04 -23.99
N LYS A 738 26.16 -26.74 -23.96
CA LYS A 738 27.11 -26.80 -25.09
C LYS A 738 26.48 -27.43 -26.32
N LEU A 739 25.70 -28.50 -26.15
CA LEU A 739 24.98 -29.17 -27.25
C LEU A 739 23.93 -28.20 -27.86
N LEU A 740 23.12 -27.54 -27.04
CA LEU A 740 22.07 -26.62 -27.48
C LEU A 740 22.62 -25.34 -28.12
N ALA A 741 23.77 -24.83 -27.65
CA ALA A 741 24.42 -23.65 -28.22
C ALA A 741 25.27 -23.93 -29.44
N GLY A 742 25.86 -25.12 -29.53
CA GLY A 742 26.76 -25.50 -30.62
C GLY A 742 26.07 -26.04 -31.88
N ARG A 743 24.78 -26.37 -31.80
CA ARG A 743 23.99 -26.92 -32.93
C ARG A 743 22.58 -26.35 -32.90
N ALA A 744 22.05 -26.02 -34.07
CA ALA A 744 20.63 -25.71 -34.25
C ALA A 744 19.82 -27.00 -34.13
N LEU A 745 19.49 -27.41 -32.91
CA LEU A 745 18.66 -28.59 -32.68
C LEU A 745 17.19 -28.24 -32.99
N GLY A 746 16.58 -29.06 -33.85
CA GLY A 746 15.15 -29.06 -34.06
C GLY A 746 14.43 -29.84 -32.93
N LYS A 747 13.15 -30.12 -33.15
CA LYS A 747 12.32 -30.96 -32.29
C LYS A 747 12.92 -32.36 -32.17
N GLY A 748 12.98 -32.93 -30.98
CA GLY A 748 13.58 -34.24 -30.76
C GLY A 748 13.75 -34.61 -29.29
N THR A 749 14.49 -35.68 -29.03
CA THR A 749 14.77 -36.17 -27.67
C THR A 749 16.28 -36.24 -27.45
N VAL A 750 16.72 -35.70 -26.30
CA VAL A 750 18.07 -35.89 -25.77
C VAL A 750 18.03 -37.05 -24.78
N PHE A 751 18.82 -38.08 -25.02
CA PHE A 751 19.02 -39.21 -24.12
C PHE A 751 20.30 -39.00 -23.33
N LEU A 752 20.19 -39.13 -22.00
CA LEU A 752 21.33 -39.18 -21.10
C LEU A 752 21.62 -40.66 -20.78
N GLU A 753 22.81 -41.10 -21.07
CA GLU A 753 23.26 -42.49 -20.86
C GLU A 753 24.68 -42.47 -20.27
N VAL A 754 25.03 -43.52 -19.53
CA VAL A 754 26.40 -43.65 -19.00
C VAL A 754 27.19 -44.51 -19.98
N SER A 755 28.27 -43.93 -20.55
CA SER A 755 29.25 -44.62 -21.42
C SER A 755 30.63 -44.35 -20.88
N ASP A 756 31.45 -45.38 -20.73
CA ASP A 756 32.84 -45.32 -20.25
C ASP A 756 32.98 -44.56 -18.92
N GLY A 757 31.98 -44.73 -18.02
CA GLY A 757 32.00 -44.09 -16.72
C GLY A 757 31.64 -42.60 -16.71
N ALA A 758 31.28 -42.00 -17.85
CA ALA A 758 30.84 -40.61 -17.98
C ALA A 758 29.39 -40.53 -18.49
N ILE A 759 28.69 -39.42 -18.18
CA ILE A 759 27.35 -39.13 -18.71
C ILE A 759 27.49 -38.61 -20.14
N GLY A 760 27.02 -39.38 -21.12
CA GLY A 760 26.93 -39.01 -22.51
C GLY A 760 25.57 -38.44 -22.89
N LEU A 761 25.53 -37.58 -23.91
CA LEU A 761 24.32 -37.02 -24.49
C LEU A 761 24.16 -37.47 -25.92
N ARG A 762 23.02 -38.10 -26.26
CA ARG A 762 22.65 -38.49 -27.60
C ARG A 762 21.36 -37.77 -27.99
N PHE A 763 21.39 -37.06 -29.11
CA PHE A 763 20.21 -36.40 -29.66
C PHE A 763 19.61 -37.22 -30.80
N GLU A 764 18.28 -37.45 -30.70
CA GLU A 764 17.49 -38.06 -31.77
C GLU A 764 16.43 -37.06 -32.22
N PRO A 765 16.46 -36.64 -33.49
CA PRO A 765 15.43 -35.78 -34.09
C PRO A 765 14.10 -36.55 -34.21
N GLU A 766 12.97 -35.85 -33.95
CA GLU A 766 11.62 -36.36 -34.26
C GLU A 766 11.31 -36.32 -35.74
#